data_fae209969c483fb19b14aa8f670398ce
#
_entry.id   fae209969c483fb19b14aa8f670398ce
#
_cell.length_a   1.000
_cell.length_b   1.000
_cell.length_c   1.000
_cell.angle_alpha   90.00
_cell.angle_beta   90.00
_cell.angle_gamma   90.00
#
_symmetry.space_group_name_H-M   'P 1'
#
loop_
_entity.id
_entity.type
_entity.pdbx_description
1 polymer ?
#
loop_
_entity_poly.entity_id
_entity_poly.type
_entity_poly.pdbx_seq_one_letter_code
_entity_poly.pdbx_strand_id
1 'polypeptide(L)'
;MIEHMKMGVLENQTQGKKRWIPAWIGLIVLAVAFVGYMVGESRMLGNVTNQQLPTAGHYQPMRADSQYQAEFQCNVDKIRGIELFLQKVSDGNTGSVSIRLYHEEEMVQEWKIKKKDVADTETTYFPLDQVLEGCKGDILSIEVSCEKDAGIKLGTTTRENVEQPSYRIIYRVFPKSLAFAGVCGFAVAGMIAFIHYRRKIETVKKIQVEKIFLFLYIMISLFSFLAIPIFNTPDEVNHFYRIYEISKGHLISDTKEVQKDGEEYTVVGREFPEGLCPGALTTRDVSLWDIRHHWNDRLNESEKVFYEFPNTALYAPHSYIPQAVGVAVADIFTDFPVIMAYAGRVMNCAVIGLLTVLAIRLAPFGKNLIAMIALLPMSLQAANSLSADGLALAVVLLFTSYILFLRYKKKGVIGKKEIAVLYTLIVFLCCCKIVYVPFCLLLFAIPIERFKSRKSFFLHVVIAGCAIVILTFGWLAIASSFLGGIKADVNVDTAEQLKYILVHPLRFCATFFRTLEIAWMDYFMQMLGDQMGWLTIQIPPFIVFPFAFILAADVFLDNDTEGYSFKRPIRALMVGTSVFIFFLIFVTLYGQWTPVGQRWIEGIQGRYFIPLLYPLLLGIKPQRQAARNGGYVPWNSYGAICMIDLTVFCAMLIHALGNFI
;
A
#
# COMPACT_ATOMS: atom_id res chain seq x y z
N MET A 1 -12.03 42.24 47.94
CA MET A 1 -11.12 41.09 47.56
C MET A 1 -11.89 39.86 47.05
N ILE A 2 -13.00 39.49 47.66
CA ILE A 2 -13.86 38.35 47.24
C ILE A 2 -14.62 38.61 45.93
N GLU A 3 -15.09 39.86 45.70
CA GLU A 3 -15.77 40.24 44.44
C GLU A 3 -14.83 40.28 43.22
N HIS A 4 -13.57 40.72 43.42
CA HIS A 4 -12.58 40.69 42.34
C HIS A 4 -12.16 39.26 41.96
N MET A 5 -12.16 38.33 42.92
CA MET A 5 -11.92 36.90 42.60
C MET A 5 -13.08 36.24 41.85
N LYS A 6 -14.36 36.65 42.18
CA LYS A 6 -15.52 36.12 41.45
C LYS A 6 -15.64 36.67 40.02
N MET A 7 -15.30 37.94 39.77
CA MET A 7 -15.25 38.51 38.42
C MET A 7 -14.16 37.85 37.53
N GLY A 8 -12.95 37.64 38.10
CA GLY A 8 -11.88 36.98 37.36
C GLY A 8 -12.18 35.51 36.99
N VAL A 9 -12.96 34.80 37.83
CA VAL A 9 -13.39 33.42 37.52
C VAL A 9 -14.50 33.39 36.45
N LEU A 10 -15.42 34.38 36.46
CA LEU A 10 -16.48 34.52 35.46
C LEU A 10 -15.92 34.98 34.10
N GLU A 11 -14.98 35.92 34.07
CA GLU A 11 -14.29 36.32 32.84
C GLU A 11 -13.45 35.17 32.21
N ASN A 12 -12.77 34.36 33.01
CA ASN A 12 -12.07 33.17 32.51
C ASN A 12 -13.04 32.11 32.00
N GLN A 13 -14.22 31.93 32.55
CA GLN A 13 -15.23 31.01 32.04
C GLN A 13 -15.90 31.51 30.75
N THR A 14 -16.10 32.82 30.61
CA THR A 14 -16.67 33.38 29.37
C THR A 14 -15.67 33.50 28.24
N GLN A 15 -14.37 33.76 28.51
CA GLN A 15 -13.32 33.69 27.50
C GLN A 15 -13.05 32.25 27.06
N GLY A 16 -13.16 31.25 27.94
CA GLY A 16 -13.12 29.85 27.60
C GLY A 16 -14.23 29.46 26.60
N LYS A 17 -15.47 29.88 26.86
CA LYS A 17 -16.63 29.58 25.97
C LYS A 17 -16.50 30.24 24.60
N LYS A 18 -16.04 31.49 24.50
CA LYS A 18 -15.90 32.22 23.21
C LYS A 18 -14.79 31.65 22.30
N ARG A 19 -13.77 30.96 22.83
CA ARG A 19 -12.72 30.32 22.02
C ARG A 19 -13.14 29.01 21.36
N TRP A 20 -14.25 28.39 21.80
CA TRP A 20 -14.71 27.10 21.30
C TRP A 20 -15.69 27.22 20.12
N ILE A 21 -16.36 28.37 19.97
CA ILE A 21 -17.34 28.58 18.91
C ILE A 21 -16.77 28.34 17.50
N PRO A 22 -15.55 28.82 17.14
CA PRO A 22 -14.97 28.55 15.82
C PRO A 22 -14.60 27.07 15.60
N ALA A 23 -14.16 26.36 16.65
CA ALA A 23 -13.83 24.95 16.55
C ALA A 23 -15.07 24.07 16.37
N TRP A 24 -16.16 24.40 17.08
CA TRP A 24 -17.45 23.74 16.90
C TRP A 24 -18.07 24.00 15.52
N ILE A 25 -17.96 25.23 15.00
CA ILE A 25 -18.42 25.58 13.65
C ILE A 25 -17.60 24.77 12.63
N GLY A 26 -16.28 24.69 12.76
CA GLY A 26 -15.42 23.88 11.87
C GLY A 26 -15.79 22.40 11.89
N LEU A 27 -16.11 21.84 13.07
CA LEU A 27 -16.56 20.46 13.23
C LEU A 27 -17.95 20.22 12.62
N ILE A 28 -18.87 21.15 12.79
CA ILE A 28 -20.20 21.07 12.18
C ILE A 28 -20.08 21.15 10.66
N VAL A 29 -19.27 22.05 10.12
CA VAL A 29 -19.04 22.18 8.67
C VAL A 29 -18.41 20.91 8.11
N LEU A 30 -17.40 20.32 8.79
CA LEU A 30 -16.81 19.04 8.42
C LEU A 30 -17.83 17.89 8.48
N ALA A 31 -18.65 17.84 9.54
CA ALA A 31 -19.69 16.81 9.67
C ALA A 31 -20.77 16.96 8.58
N VAL A 32 -21.17 18.19 8.26
CA VAL A 32 -22.15 18.47 7.18
C VAL A 32 -21.55 18.15 5.81
N ALA A 33 -20.31 18.54 5.54
CA ALA A 33 -19.62 18.20 4.29
C ALA A 33 -19.44 16.68 4.15
N PHE A 34 -19.11 16.01 5.26
CA PHE A 34 -19.00 14.56 5.32
C PHE A 34 -20.34 13.86 5.08
N VAL A 35 -21.41 14.28 5.77
CA VAL A 35 -22.76 13.75 5.55
C VAL A 35 -23.21 14.03 4.10
N GLY A 36 -22.92 15.21 3.56
CA GLY A 36 -23.22 15.56 2.17
C GLY A 36 -22.48 14.67 1.17
N TYR A 37 -21.18 14.40 1.42
CA TYR A 37 -20.40 13.45 0.63
C TYR A 37 -20.99 12.05 0.72
N MET A 38 -21.31 11.57 1.93
CA MET A 38 -21.87 10.24 2.17
C MET A 38 -23.25 10.05 1.55
N VAL A 39 -24.10 11.09 1.55
CA VAL A 39 -25.39 11.07 0.86
C VAL A 39 -25.20 11.07 -0.67
N GLY A 40 -24.19 11.76 -1.19
CA GLY A 40 -23.80 11.71 -2.60
C GLY A 40 -23.32 10.30 -3.01
N GLU A 41 -22.39 9.74 -2.26
CA GLU A 41 -21.88 8.38 -2.43
C GLU A 41 -22.99 7.33 -2.23
N SER A 42 -23.88 7.47 -1.24
CA SER A 42 -24.95 6.51 -1.01
C SER A 42 -25.96 6.45 -2.16
N ARG A 43 -26.14 7.55 -2.90
CA ARG A 43 -26.93 7.54 -4.14
C ARG A 43 -26.21 6.83 -5.29
N MET A 44 -24.87 6.88 -5.33
CA MET A 44 -24.05 6.13 -6.28
C MET A 44 -23.81 4.67 -5.83
N LEU A 45 -23.61 4.43 -4.53
CA LEU A 45 -23.33 3.13 -3.92
C LEU A 45 -24.60 2.29 -3.59
N GLY A 46 -25.79 2.79 -3.88
CA GLY A 46 -27.01 2.00 -3.77
C GLY A 46 -27.03 0.72 -4.62
N ASN A 47 -26.03 0.62 -5.53
CA ASN A 47 -25.87 -0.48 -6.46
C ASN A 47 -24.39 -0.92 -6.46
N VAL A 48 -24.02 -1.85 -5.60
CA VAL A 48 -22.69 -2.47 -5.67
C VAL A 48 -22.73 -3.60 -6.68
N THR A 49 -21.74 -3.63 -7.56
CA THR A 49 -21.59 -4.63 -8.62
C THR A 49 -20.60 -5.69 -8.18
N ASN A 50 -21.00 -6.95 -8.22
CA ASN A 50 -20.04 -8.06 -8.26
C ASN A 50 -19.62 -8.22 -9.72
N GLN A 51 -18.36 -7.91 -10.05
CA GLN A 51 -17.83 -8.03 -11.40
C GLN A 51 -17.43 -9.49 -11.62
N GLN A 52 -18.26 -10.25 -12.29
CA GLN A 52 -17.87 -11.59 -12.70
C GLN A 52 -17.18 -11.60 -14.07
N LEU A 53 -17.49 -10.62 -14.95
CA LEU A 53 -16.75 -10.35 -16.19
C LEU A 53 -16.59 -8.83 -16.35
N PRO A 54 -15.49 -8.26 -15.89
CA PRO A 54 -15.36 -6.83 -15.60
C PRO A 54 -15.24 -5.91 -16.81
N THR A 55 -14.88 -6.43 -17.99
CA THR A 55 -14.69 -5.65 -19.22
C THR A 55 -15.18 -6.44 -20.42
N ALA A 56 -15.77 -5.75 -21.39
CA ALA A 56 -16.04 -6.35 -22.69
C ALA A 56 -14.72 -6.51 -23.43
N GLY A 57 -14.33 -7.76 -23.72
CA GLY A 57 -13.18 -8.05 -24.56
C GLY A 57 -13.41 -7.59 -26.00
N HIS A 58 -14.63 -7.83 -26.51
CA HIS A 58 -15.06 -7.45 -27.84
C HIS A 58 -16.51 -6.98 -27.84
N TYR A 59 -16.94 -6.24 -28.88
CA TYR A 59 -18.31 -5.81 -29.07
C TYR A 59 -18.89 -6.47 -30.33
N GLN A 60 -19.80 -7.43 -30.14
CA GLN A 60 -20.45 -8.18 -31.22
C GLN A 60 -21.78 -7.54 -31.64
N PRO A 61 -22.01 -7.34 -32.94
CA PRO A 61 -23.29 -6.80 -33.43
C PRO A 61 -24.41 -7.79 -33.19
N MET A 62 -25.52 -7.35 -32.59
CA MET A 62 -26.75 -8.13 -32.41
C MET A 62 -27.53 -8.18 -33.73
N ARG A 63 -27.27 -9.22 -34.52
CA ARG A 63 -27.94 -9.50 -35.79
C ARG A 63 -29.13 -10.46 -35.58
N ALA A 64 -29.91 -10.65 -36.62
CA ALA A 64 -30.96 -11.68 -36.60
C ALA A 64 -30.40 -13.05 -36.20
N ASP A 65 -31.11 -13.75 -35.32
CA ASP A 65 -30.76 -15.06 -34.76
C ASP A 65 -29.46 -15.10 -33.90
N SER A 66 -28.96 -13.92 -33.49
CA SER A 66 -27.88 -13.88 -32.48
C SER A 66 -28.40 -14.35 -31.12
N GLN A 67 -27.69 -15.30 -30.51
CA GLN A 67 -27.97 -15.79 -29.16
C GLN A 67 -26.66 -15.97 -28.40
N TYR A 68 -26.59 -15.42 -27.17
CA TYR A 68 -25.47 -15.52 -26.27
C TYR A 68 -25.98 -15.90 -24.88
N GLN A 69 -25.27 -16.80 -24.20
CA GLN A 69 -25.63 -17.26 -22.83
C GLN A 69 -24.40 -17.21 -21.94
N ALA A 70 -24.62 -16.84 -20.68
CA ALA A 70 -23.62 -16.94 -19.62
C ALA A 70 -24.26 -17.59 -18.38
N GLU A 71 -23.60 -18.60 -17.84
CA GLU A 71 -23.95 -19.22 -16.56
C GLU A 71 -22.96 -18.80 -15.50
N PHE A 72 -23.45 -18.56 -14.28
CA PHE A 72 -22.61 -18.19 -13.15
C PHE A 72 -23.22 -18.66 -11.84
N GLN A 73 -22.36 -19.01 -10.90
CA GLN A 73 -22.77 -19.29 -9.53
C GLN A 73 -22.99 -17.99 -8.78
N CYS A 74 -24.14 -17.83 -8.16
CA CYS A 74 -24.49 -16.63 -7.41
C CYS A 74 -23.77 -16.59 -6.06
N ASN A 75 -22.99 -15.55 -5.82
CA ASN A 75 -22.24 -15.37 -4.58
C ASN A 75 -22.95 -14.47 -3.56
N VAL A 76 -24.14 -13.97 -3.88
CA VAL A 76 -24.92 -13.03 -3.07
C VAL A 76 -26.32 -13.56 -2.82
N ASP A 77 -26.88 -13.25 -1.64
CA ASP A 77 -28.20 -13.71 -1.24
C ASP A 77 -29.35 -12.95 -1.91
N LYS A 78 -29.10 -11.71 -2.36
CA LYS A 78 -30.13 -10.81 -2.90
C LYS A 78 -29.63 -10.08 -4.12
N ILE A 79 -30.31 -10.26 -5.25
CA ILE A 79 -30.03 -9.57 -6.53
C ILE A 79 -31.12 -8.55 -6.82
N ARG A 80 -30.73 -7.35 -7.27
CA ARG A 80 -31.63 -6.26 -7.69
C ARG A 80 -31.75 -6.08 -9.18
N GLY A 81 -30.76 -6.56 -9.94
CA GLY A 81 -30.73 -6.42 -11.38
C GLY A 81 -29.38 -6.84 -11.95
N ILE A 82 -29.27 -6.67 -13.24
CA ILE A 82 -28.05 -6.95 -14.00
C ILE A 82 -27.64 -5.73 -14.82
N GLU A 83 -26.36 -5.59 -15.10
CA GLU A 83 -25.84 -4.66 -16.10
C GLU A 83 -25.19 -5.43 -17.25
N LEU A 84 -25.42 -4.97 -18.46
CA LEU A 84 -24.76 -5.47 -19.66
C LEU A 84 -24.00 -4.36 -20.36
N PHE A 85 -22.90 -4.72 -21.01
CA PHE A 85 -22.12 -3.82 -21.84
C PHE A 85 -22.79 -3.72 -23.22
N LEU A 86 -23.43 -2.60 -23.50
CA LEU A 86 -24.18 -2.37 -24.73
C LEU A 86 -23.73 -1.07 -25.39
N GLN A 87 -23.59 -1.09 -26.73
CA GLN A 87 -23.27 0.10 -27.53
C GLN A 87 -24.27 0.31 -28.64
N LYS A 88 -24.65 1.56 -28.90
CA LYS A 88 -25.49 1.95 -30.05
C LYS A 88 -24.65 1.94 -31.35
N VAL A 89 -25.22 1.41 -32.42
CA VAL A 89 -24.63 1.51 -33.77
C VAL A 89 -25.36 2.61 -34.56
N SER A 90 -24.65 3.32 -35.42
CA SER A 90 -25.17 4.52 -36.10
C SER A 90 -26.29 4.23 -37.15
N ASP A 91 -26.45 3.02 -37.62
CA ASP A 91 -27.40 2.68 -38.67
C ASP A 91 -28.80 2.31 -38.16
N GLY A 92 -29.82 2.63 -38.95
CA GLY A 92 -31.23 2.77 -38.61
C GLY A 92 -32.05 1.49 -38.43
N ASN A 93 -31.62 0.50 -37.67
CA ASN A 93 -32.32 -0.76 -37.47
C ASN A 93 -33.40 -0.69 -36.38
N THR A 94 -34.52 -1.40 -36.52
CA THR A 94 -35.73 -1.32 -35.69
C THR A 94 -35.96 -2.57 -34.84
N GLY A 95 -35.02 -3.53 -34.81
CA GLY A 95 -35.11 -4.74 -34.01
C GLY A 95 -35.09 -4.47 -32.49
N SER A 96 -35.40 -5.48 -31.71
CA SER A 96 -35.29 -5.48 -30.25
C SER A 96 -34.42 -6.63 -29.81
N VAL A 97 -33.68 -6.40 -28.69
CA VAL A 97 -32.91 -7.43 -28.00
C VAL A 97 -33.72 -7.90 -26.82
N SER A 98 -33.89 -9.21 -26.69
CA SER A 98 -34.47 -9.86 -25.50
C SER A 98 -33.35 -10.31 -24.57
N ILE A 99 -33.44 -9.90 -23.33
CA ILE A 99 -32.54 -10.27 -22.24
C ILE A 99 -33.35 -11.04 -21.22
N ARG A 100 -32.93 -12.25 -20.87
CA ARG A 100 -33.62 -13.13 -19.92
C ARG A 100 -32.68 -13.54 -18.82
N LEU A 101 -33.16 -13.47 -17.59
CA LEU A 101 -32.46 -13.99 -16.42
C LEU A 101 -33.21 -15.23 -15.93
N TYR A 102 -32.47 -16.31 -15.71
CA TYR A 102 -33.00 -17.56 -15.18
C TYR A 102 -32.32 -17.87 -13.84
N HIS A 103 -33.08 -18.51 -12.93
CA HIS A 103 -32.63 -19.10 -11.70
C HIS A 103 -33.00 -20.59 -11.72
N GLU A 104 -32.03 -21.49 -11.75
CA GLU A 104 -32.23 -22.95 -11.84
C GLU A 104 -33.20 -23.41 -12.96
N GLU A 105 -33.13 -22.89 -14.14
CA GLU A 105 -34.03 -23.15 -15.28
C GLU A 105 -35.38 -22.39 -15.25
N GLU A 106 -35.79 -21.78 -14.14
CA GLU A 106 -36.98 -20.93 -14.10
C GLU A 106 -36.66 -19.48 -14.54
N MET A 107 -37.47 -18.96 -15.48
CA MET A 107 -37.30 -17.58 -15.95
C MET A 107 -37.75 -16.60 -14.86
N VAL A 108 -36.78 -15.82 -14.32
CA VAL A 108 -37.03 -14.78 -13.31
C VAL A 108 -37.62 -13.56 -13.95
N GLN A 109 -37.03 -13.07 -15.05
CA GLN A 109 -37.47 -11.86 -15.73
C GLN A 109 -36.97 -11.79 -17.18
N GLU A 110 -37.76 -11.16 -18.04
CA GLU A 110 -37.39 -10.81 -19.42
C GLU A 110 -37.47 -9.29 -19.61
N TRP A 111 -36.44 -8.73 -20.26
CA TRP A 111 -36.43 -7.34 -20.72
C TRP A 111 -36.34 -7.33 -22.26
N LYS A 112 -37.19 -6.52 -22.90
CA LYS A 112 -37.16 -6.27 -24.33
C LYS A 112 -36.74 -4.84 -24.59
N ILE A 113 -35.56 -4.65 -25.14
CA ILE A 113 -34.96 -3.33 -25.35
C ILE A 113 -34.80 -3.00 -26.82
N LYS A 114 -34.94 -1.73 -27.14
CA LYS A 114 -34.64 -1.13 -28.42
C LYS A 114 -33.40 -0.25 -28.33
N LYS A 115 -32.81 0.12 -29.45
CA LYS A 115 -31.65 1.01 -29.50
C LYS A 115 -31.77 2.27 -28.63
N LYS A 116 -32.98 2.87 -28.55
CA LYS A 116 -33.24 4.07 -27.71
C LYS A 116 -33.11 3.81 -26.23
N ASP A 117 -33.28 2.57 -25.77
CA ASP A 117 -33.30 2.17 -24.37
C ASP A 117 -31.88 1.84 -23.85
N VAL A 118 -30.89 1.76 -24.74
CA VAL A 118 -29.49 1.58 -24.38
C VAL A 118 -28.94 2.89 -23.80
N ALA A 119 -28.28 2.83 -22.65
CA ALA A 119 -27.68 4.00 -22.03
C ALA A 119 -26.54 4.59 -22.89
N ASP A 120 -26.25 5.86 -22.73
CA ASP A 120 -25.07 6.49 -23.37
C ASP A 120 -23.78 6.29 -22.57
N THR A 121 -23.85 5.42 -21.54
CA THR A 121 -22.74 4.95 -20.71
C THR A 121 -22.21 3.61 -21.21
N GLU A 122 -21.09 3.18 -20.68
CA GLU A 122 -20.45 1.90 -21.05
C GLU A 122 -21.33 0.68 -20.76
N THR A 123 -22.20 0.77 -19.75
CA THR A 123 -23.13 -0.28 -19.34
C THR A 123 -24.57 0.22 -19.30
N THR A 124 -25.54 -0.69 -19.53
CA THR A 124 -26.97 -0.44 -19.38
C THR A 124 -27.50 -1.31 -18.24
N TYR A 125 -28.20 -0.69 -17.27
CA TYR A 125 -28.76 -1.34 -16.09
C TYR A 125 -30.19 -1.85 -16.36
N PHE A 126 -30.44 -3.10 -15.95
CA PHE A 126 -31.71 -3.81 -16.02
C PHE A 126 -32.20 -4.15 -14.60
N PRO A 127 -33.10 -3.36 -14.00
CA PRO A 127 -33.65 -3.65 -12.68
C PRO A 127 -34.58 -4.85 -12.71
N LEU A 128 -34.55 -5.67 -11.66
CA LEU A 128 -35.59 -6.66 -11.39
C LEU A 128 -36.83 -5.99 -10.82
N ASP A 129 -38.01 -6.43 -11.25
CA ASP A 129 -39.30 -5.95 -10.72
C ASP A 129 -39.44 -6.32 -9.24
N GLN A 130 -38.95 -7.49 -8.87
CA GLN A 130 -38.82 -7.93 -7.48
C GLN A 130 -37.39 -8.37 -7.20
N VAL A 131 -36.89 -8.06 -6.00
CA VAL A 131 -35.56 -8.49 -5.56
C VAL A 131 -35.54 -10.01 -5.47
N LEU A 132 -34.63 -10.65 -6.18
CA LEU A 132 -34.41 -12.08 -6.08
C LEU A 132 -33.67 -12.38 -4.78
N GLU A 133 -34.28 -13.18 -3.88
CA GLU A 133 -33.71 -13.54 -2.56
C GLU A 133 -33.44 -15.05 -2.50
N GLY A 134 -32.48 -15.45 -1.66
CA GLY A 134 -32.13 -16.86 -1.40
C GLY A 134 -31.30 -17.49 -2.50
N CYS A 135 -30.72 -16.73 -3.41
CA CYS A 135 -30.01 -17.26 -4.59
C CYS A 135 -28.51 -17.55 -4.37
N LYS A 136 -28.02 -17.46 -3.12
CA LYS A 136 -26.61 -17.67 -2.82
C LYS A 136 -26.21 -19.15 -2.92
N GLY A 137 -25.28 -19.41 -3.82
CA GLY A 137 -24.80 -20.77 -4.12
C GLY A 137 -25.45 -21.40 -5.35
N ASP A 138 -26.59 -20.85 -5.80
CA ASP A 138 -27.35 -21.37 -6.94
C ASP A 138 -26.76 -20.93 -8.28
N ILE A 139 -27.11 -21.63 -9.35
CA ILE A 139 -26.69 -21.31 -10.70
C ILE A 139 -27.74 -20.40 -11.33
N LEU A 140 -27.30 -19.22 -11.77
CA LEU A 140 -28.09 -18.32 -12.59
C LEU A 140 -27.56 -18.30 -14.02
N SER A 141 -28.44 -18.03 -14.98
CA SER A 141 -28.04 -17.82 -16.36
C SER A 141 -28.65 -16.56 -16.96
N ILE A 142 -27.85 -15.88 -17.79
CA ILE A 142 -28.27 -14.72 -18.58
C ILE A 142 -28.27 -15.13 -20.04
N GLU A 143 -29.43 -15.01 -20.70
CA GLU A 143 -29.58 -15.22 -22.13
C GLU A 143 -29.83 -13.87 -22.80
N VAL A 144 -29.10 -13.59 -23.87
CA VAL A 144 -29.28 -12.39 -24.70
C VAL A 144 -29.53 -12.83 -26.14
N SER A 145 -30.72 -12.54 -26.66
CA SER A 145 -31.12 -12.97 -28.01
C SER A 145 -31.72 -11.83 -28.85
N CYS A 146 -31.65 -11.96 -30.16
CA CYS A 146 -32.14 -10.98 -31.11
C CYS A 146 -32.80 -11.66 -32.31
N GLU A 147 -34.09 -11.38 -32.55
CA GLU A 147 -34.83 -11.94 -33.72
C GLU A 147 -34.61 -11.12 -34.99
N LYS A 148 -34.31 -9.83 -34.86
CA LYS A 148 -34.05 -8.91 -35.97
C LYS A 148 -32.93 -7.97 -35.61
N ASP A 149 -32.14 -7.55 -36.60
CA ASP A 149 -31.05 -6.62 -36.41
C ASP A 149 -31.49 -5.38 -35.60
N ALA A 150 -30.91 -5.21 -34.41
CA ALA A 150 -31.36 -4.22 -33.43
C ALA A 150 -30.55 -2.91 -33.46
N GLY A 151 -29.47 -2.85 -34.23
CA GLY A 151 -28.57 -1.71 -34.23
C GLY A 151 -27.85 -1.51 -32.86
N ILE A 152 -27.63 -2.60 -32.13
CA ILE A 152 -26.98 -2.67 -30.84
C ILE A 152 -25.78 -3.62 -30.94
N LYS A 153 -24.67 -3.31 -30.27
CA LYS A 153 -23.56 -4.23 -30.03
C LYS A 153 -23.57 -4.68 -28.59
N LEU A 154 -23.39 -5.99 -28.37
CA LEU A 154 -23.22 -6.59 -27.04
C LEU A 154 -21.73 -6.75 -26.76
N GLY A 155 -21.30 -6.30 -25.60
CA GLY A 155 -19.97 -6.60 -25.09
C GLY A 155 -19.87 -8.06 -24.68
N THR A 156 -18.89 -8.77 -25.23
CA THR A 156 -18.65 -10.18 -25.01
C THR A 156 -17.24 -10.45 -24.53
N THR A 157 -17.03 -11.57 -23.85
CA THR A 157 -15.74 -12.12 -23.51
C THR A 157 -15.71 -13.60 -23.82
N THR A 158 -14.51 -14.13 -24.14
CA THR A 158 -14.35 -15.56 -24.44
C THR A 158 -13.92 -16.29 -23.16
N ARG A 159 -14.70 -17.29 -22.75
CA ARG A 159 -14.38 -18.18 -21.65
C ARG A 159 -14.51 -19.62 -22.12
N GLU A 160 -13.49 -20.45 -21.88
CA GLU A 160 -13.48 -21.86 -22.29
C GLU A 160 -13.80 -22.09 -23.80
N ASN A 161 -13.30 -21.18 -24.66
CA ASN A 161 -13.59 -21.13 -26.11
C ASN A 161 -15.05 -20.83 -26.50
N VAL A 162 -15.88 -20.38 -25.55
CA VAL A 162 -17.26 -19.93 -25.81
C VAL A 162 -17.36 -18.43 -25.59
N GLU A 163 -17.96 -17.73 -26.56
CA GLU A 163 -18.21 -16.30 -26.44
C GLU A 163 -19.46 -16.07 -25.59
N GLN A 164 -19.30 -15.36 -24.47
CA GLN A 164 -20.35 -15.09 -23.48
C GLN A 164 -20.59 -13.60 -23.33
N PRO A 165 -21.82 -13.14 -22.98
CA PRO A 165 -22.06 -11.74 -22.65
C PRO A 165 -21.26 -11.30 -21.44
N SER A 166 -20.66 -10.12 -21.51
CA SER A 166 -20.05 -9.46 -20.37
C SER A 166 -21.14 -8.80 -19.52
N TYR A 167 -21.18 -9.11 -18.23
CA TYR A 167 -22.25 -8.69 -17.32
C TYR A 167 -21.74 -8.32 -15.95
N ARG A 168 -22.56 -7.55 -15.21
CA ARG A 168 -22.40 -7.25 -13.79
C ARG A 168 -23.68 -7.57 -13.04
N ILE A 169 -23.58 -8.18 -11.88
CA ILE A 169 -24.72 -8.45 -11.00
C ILE A 169 -24.85 -7.31 -9.99
N ILE A 170 -26.04 -6.73 -9.91
CA ILE A 170 -26.37 -5.65 -8.99
C ILE A 170 -27.12 -6.22 -7.80
N TYR A 171 -26.60 -6.04 -6.61
CA TYR A 171 -27.18 -6.56 -5.39
C TYR A 171 -27.33 -5.47 -4.32
N ARG A 172 -28.19 -5.75 -3.33
CA ARG A 172 -28.39 -4.83 -2.21
C ARG A 172 -27.31 -5.08 -1.17
N VAL A 173 -26.47 -4.11 -0.93
CA VAL A 173 -25.49 -4.14 0.16
C VAL A 173 -25.98 -3.23 1.26
N PHE A 174 -25.75 -3.63 2.52
CA PHE A 174 -25.80 -2.72 3.66
C PHE A 174 -24.89 -1.53 3.30
N PRO A 175 -25.34 -0.27 3.41
CA PRO A 175 -24.55 0.84 2.96
C PRO A 175 -23.25 0.90 3.77
N LYS A 176 -22.16 0.40 3.19
CA LYS A 176 -20.79 0.51 3.73
C LYS A 176 -20.52 1.96 4.15
N SER A 177 -21.14 2.89 3.45
CA SER A 177 -21.20 4.31 3.76
C SER A 177 -21.71 4.63 5.17
N LEU A 178 -22.70 3.92 5.68
CA LEU A 178 -23.27 4.18 7.02
C LEU A 178 -22.33 3.67 8.13
N ALA A 179 -21.69 2.51 7.91
CA ALA A 179 -20.66 1.99 8.81
C ALA A 179 -19.44 2.92 8.82
N PHE A 180 -19.00 3.39 7.64
CA PHE A 180 -17.91 4.34 7.50
C PHE A 180 -18.25 5.71 8.15
N ALA A 181 -19.49 6.21 7.98
CA ALA A 181 -19.95 7.41 8.66
C ALA A 181 -19.91 7.26 10.19
N GLY A 182 -20.30 6.09 10.70
CA GLY A 182 -20.21 5.77 12.13
C GLY A 182 -18.77 5.84 12.63
N VAL A 183 -17.83 5.24 11.91
CA VAL A 183 -16.40 5.27 12.22
C VAL A 183 -15.84 6.69 12.20
N CYS A 184 -16.16 7.48 11.19
CA CYS A 184 -15.73 8.87 11.13
C CYS A 184 -16.36 9.71 12.25
N GLY A 185 -17.61 9.43 12.62
CA GLY A 185 -18.26 10.04 13.79
C GLY A 185 -17.53 9.72 15.10
N PHE A 186 -17.15 8.45 15.32
CA PHE A 186 -16.32 8.04 16.46
C PHE A 186 -14.94 8.68 16.44
N ALA A 187 -14.32 8.80 15.27
CA ALA A 187 -13.05 9.46 15.07
C ALA A 187 -13.14 10.94 15.47
N VAL A 188 -14.15 11.66 14.99
CA VAL A 188 -14.40 13.07 15.34
C VAL A 188 -14.69 13.23 16.85
N ALA A 189 -15.51 12.36 17.42
CA ALA A 189 -15.81 12.36 18.85
C ALA A 189 -14.54 12.08 19.70
N GLY A 190 -13.70 11.14 19.28
CA GLY A 190 -12.41 10.85 19.89
C GLY A 190 -11.46 12.05 19.85
N MET A 191 -11.39 12.76 18.72
CA MET A 191 -10.60 13.98 18.59
C MET A 191 -11.10 15.10 19.50
N ILE A 192 -12.43 15.28 19.60
CA ILE A 192 -13.03 16.26 20.53
C ILE A 192 -12.68 15.89 21.98
N ALA A 193 -12.85 14.62 22.35
CA ALA A 193 -12.50 14.14 23.68
C ALA A 193 -10.99 14.34 23.97
N PHE A 194 -10.11 14.01 23.02
CA PHE A 194 -8.68 14.24 23.14
C PHE A 194 -8.33 15.72 23.33
N ILE A 195 -8.93 16.62 22.54
CA ILE A 195 -8.74 18.06 22.67
C ILE A 195 -9.26 18.57 24.04
N HIS A 196 -10.38 18.00 24.51
CA HIS A 196 -10.96 18.39 25.80
C HIS A 196 -10.11 17.92 26.99
N TYR A 197 -9.63 16.68 26.97
CA TYR A 197 -8.79 16.12 28.04
C TYR A 197 -7.32 16.55 27.97
N ARG A 198 -6.88 17.11 26.85
CA ARG A 198 -5.52 17.56 26.61
C ARG A 198 -4.97 18.45 27.74
N ARG A 199 -5.79 19.39 28.30
CA ARG A 199 -5.38 20.28 29.38
C ARG A 199 -5.05 19.55 30.69
N LYS A 200 -5.65 18.38 30.91
CA LYS A 200 -5.29 17.52 32.06
C LYS A 200 -4.02 16.73 31.81
N ILE A 201 -3.68 16.46 30.55
CA ILE A 201 -2.49 15.69 30.14
C ILE A 201 -1.25 16.60 30.08
N GLU A 202 -1.39 17.90 29.81
CA GLU A 202 -0.27 18.87 29.81
C GLU A 202 0.46 18.98 31.17
N THR A 203 -0.17 18.53 32.25
CA THR A 203 0.44 18.42 33.57
C THR A 203 1.23 17.12 33.78
N VAL A 204 1.15 16.16 32.83
CA VAL A 204 1.89 14.90 32.88
C VAL A 204 3.29 15.09 32.31
N LYS A 205 4.32 14.63 33.07
CA LYS A 205 5.75 14.62 32.68
C LYS A 205 5.95 14.37 31.19
N LYS A 206 6.88 15.10 30.54
CA LYS A 206 7.36 14.91 29.16
C LYS A 206 7.51 13.42 28.82
N ILE A 207 6.50 12.81 28.21
CA ILE A 207 6.60 11.41 27.77
C ILE A 207 7.57 11.34 26.60
N GLN A 208 8.41 10.32 26.59
CA GLN A 208 9.42 10.11 25.56
C GLN A 208 8.76 9.70 24.24
N VAL A 209 9.20 10.24 23.10
CA VAL A 209 8.64 10.00 21.77
C VAL A 209 8.59 8.50 21.44
N GLU A 210 9.62 7.76 21.82
CA GLU A 210 9.66 6.31 21.59
C GLU A 210 8.58 5.53 22.33
N LYS A 211 8.10 6.01 23.46
CA LYS A 211 7.00 5.37 24.20
C LYS A 211 5.65 5.66 23.58
N ILE A 212 5.46 6.90 23.10
CA ILE A 212 4.24 7.30 22.38
C ILE A 212 4.15 6.49 21.09
N PHE A 213 5.25 6.49 20.31
CA PHE A 213 5.34 5.71 19.08
C PHE A 213 5.01 4.25 19.33
N LEU A 214 5.68 3.60 20.31
CA LEU A 214 5.48 2.19 20.58
C LEU A 214 4.03 1.86 20.96
N PHE A 215 3.41 2.70 21.78
CA PHE A 215 2.02 2.55 22.18
C PHE A 215 1.06 2.63 20.96
N LEU A 216 1.18 3.69 20.15
CA LEU A 216 0.35 3.88 18.96
C LEU A 216 0.61 2.78 17.92
N TYR A 217 1.89 2.46 17.69
CA TYR A 217 2.28 1.44 16.73
C TYR A 217 1.68 0.08 17.07
N ILE A 218 1.75 -0.36 18.33
CA ILE A 218 1.16 -1.62 18.77
C ILE A 218 -0.36 -1.59 18.64
N MET A 219 -1.02 -0.54 19.15
CA MET A 219 -2.48 -0.42 19.07
C MET A 219 -2.99 -0.46 17.63
N ILE A 220 -2.39 0.35 16.74
CA ILE A 220 -2.84 0.45 15.36
C ILE A 220 -2.48 -0.82 14.60
N SER A 221 -1.30 -1.42 14.84
CA SER A 221 -0.91 -2.69 14.22
C SER A 221 -1.83 -3.84 14.60
N LEU A 222 -2.21 -3.97 15.88
CA LEU A 222 -3.18 -4.99 16.30
C LEU A 222 -4.52 -4.84 15.56
N PHE A 223 -4.97 -3.60 15.38
CA PHE A 223 -6.18 -3.33 14.61
C PHE A 223 -5.99 -3.62 13.12
N SER A 224 -4.83 -3.29 12.55
CA SER A 224 -4.53 -3.51 11.13
C SER A 224 -4.46 -4.99 10.76
N PHE A 225 -4.04 -5.88 11.67
CA PHE A 225 -4.09 -7.34 11.44
C PHE A 225 -5.52 -7.86 11.21
N LEU A 226 -6.51 -7.21 11.80
CA LEU A 226 -7.92 -7.52 11.54
C LEU A 226 -8.43 -6.84 10.27
N ALA A 227 -7.93 -5.63 9.97
CA ALA A 227 -8.38 -4.81 8.87
C ALA A 227 -7.78 -5.20 7.51
N ILE A 228 -6.62 -5.86 7.52
CA ILE A 228 -5.92 -6.29 6.30
C ILE A 228 -5.90 -7.83 6.26
N PRO A 229 -6.81 -8.48 5.53
CA PRO A 229 -6.75 -9.92 5.31
C PRO A 229 -5.37 -10.36 4.82
N ILE A 230 -4.96 -11.60 5.17
CA ILE A 230 -3.70 -12.13 4.64
C ILE A 230 -3.78 -12.21 3.11
N PHE A 231 -2.68 -11.92 2.43
CA PHE A 231 -2.55 -11.86 0.97
C PHE A 231 -3.29 -10.69 0.29
N ASN A 232 -3.87 -9.77 1.05
CA ASN A 232 -4.53 -8.57 0.50
C ASN A 232 -3.61 -7.34 0.45
N THR A 233 -2.31 -7.55 0.21
CA THR A 233 -1.35 -6.48 -0.10
C THR A 233 -0.57 -6.82 -1.38
N PRO A 234 -0.02 -5.83 -2.12
CA PRO A 234 0.60 -6.11 -3.41
C PRO A 234 1.71 -7.16 -3.30
N ASP A 235 1.66 -8.16 -4.18
CA ASP A 235 2.64 -9.24 -4.31
C ASP A 235 2.79 -10.14 -3.06
N GLU A 236 1.88 -10.07 -2.09
CA GLU A 236 2.08 -10.71 -0.79
C GLU A 236 2.13 -12.25 -0.88
N VAL A 237 1.44 -12.84 -1.84
CA VAL A 237 1.52 -14.28 -2.14
C VAL A 237 2.94 -14.65 -2.57
N ASN A 238 3.52 -13.91 -3.50
CA ASN A 238 4.88 -14.14 -3.99
C ASN A 238 5.92 -13.88 -2.87
N HIS A 239 5.66 -12.88 -2.02
CA HIS A 239 6.46 -12.67 -0.82
C HIS A 239 6.37 -13.88 0.12
N PHE A 240 5.19 -14.48 0.30
CA PHE A 240 5.03 -15.66 1.14
C PHE A 240 5.77 -16.88 0.60
N TYR A 241 5.71 -17.14 -0.70
CA TYR A 241 6.47 -18.23 -1.33
C TYR A 241 7.98 -18.05 -1.11
N ARG A 242 8.50 -16.83 -1.31
CA ARG A 242 9.91 -16.52 -1.06
C ARG A 242 10.28 -16.67 0.42
N ILE A 243 9.42 -16.25 1.34
CA ILE A 243 9.62 -16.38 2.78
C ILE A 243 9.63 -17.87 3.19
N TYR A 244 8.72 -18.67 2.66
CA TYR A 244 8.66 -20.09 2.91
C TYR A 244 9.90 -20.80 2.41
N GLU A 245 10.40 -20.44 1.22
CA GLU A 245 11.68 -20.92 0.70
C GLU A 245 12.84 -20.68 1.69
N ILE A 246 12.94 -19.45 2.18
CA ILE A 246 14.00 -19.05 3.12
C ILE A 246 13.82 -19.74 4.47
N SER A 247 12.60 -19.93 4.95
CA SER A 247 12.30 -20.63 6.21
C SER A 247 12.72 -22.09 6.19
N LYS A 248 12.75 -22.71 5.00
CA LYS A 248 13.28 -24.07 4.78
C LYS A 248 14.80 -24.12 4.54
N GLY A 249 15.49 -22.97 4.65
CA GLY A 249 16.95 -22.87 4.52
C GLY A 249 17.46 -22.66 3.09
N HIS A 250 16.58 -22.45 2.12
CA HIS A 250 16.97 -22.19 0.73
C HIS A 250 17.11 -20.70 0.47
N LEU A 251 18.33 -20.25 0.20
CA LEU A 251 18.63 -18.83 0.03
C LEU A 251 18.56 -18.34 -1.42
N ILE A 252 18.68 -19.22 -2.38
CA ILE A 252 18.67 -18.95 -3.82
C ILE A 252 17.53 -19.74 -4.43
N SER A 253 16.67 -19.09 -5.20
CA SER A 253 15.53 -19.72 -5.89
C SER A 253 15.98 -20.54 -7.09
N ASP A 254 15.19 -21.55 -7.46
CA ASP A 254 15.46 -22.40 -8.61
C ASP A 254 14.94 -21.72 -9.89
N THR A 255 15.56 -22.09 -11.02
CA THR A 255 15.10 -21.72 -12.36
C THR A 255 14.77 -22.98 -13.15
N LYS A 256 13.68 -22.96 -13.90
CA LYS A 256 13.23 -24.08 -14.72
C LYS A 256 12.80 -23.57 -16.10
N GLU A 257 13.25 -24.25 -17.16
CA GLU A 257 12.77 -23.95 -18.52
C GLU A 257 11.44 -24.68 -18.77
N VAL A 258 10.44 -23.96 -19.24
CA VAL A 258 9.09 -24.46 -19.56
C VAL A 258 8.76 -24.09 -20.99
N GLN A 259 8.16 -25.01 -21.72
CA GLN A 259 7.60 -24.71 -23.05
C GLN A 259 6.13 -24.30 -22.91
N LYS A 260 5.78 -23.12 -23.41
CA LYS A 260 4.41 -22.62 -23.47
C LYS A 260 4.20 -21.99 -24.85
N ASP A 261 3.14 -22.40 -25.54
CA ASP A 261 2.79 -21.90 -26.88
C ASP A 261 3.88 -22.06 -27.94
N GLY A 262 4.82 -23.03 -27.74
CA GLY A 262 5.93 -23.29 -28.68
C GLY A 262 7.17 -22.42 -28.45
N GLU A 263 7.15 -21.55 -27.44
CA GLU A 263 8.30 -20.76 -26.98
C GLU A 263 8.83 -21.30 -25.66
N GLU A 264 10.13 -21.17 -25.44
CA GLU A 264 10.84 -21.61 -24.23
C GLU A 264 10.96 -20.42 -23.27
N TYR A 265 10.40 -20.58 -22.05
CA TYR A 265 10.41 -19.56 -21.01
C TYR A 265 11.13 -20.07 -19.76
N THR A 266 11.90 -19.18 -19.16
CA THR A 266 12.49 -19.43 -17.82
C THR A 266 11.47 -19.05 -16.75
N VAL A 267 11.03 -19.99 -15.92
CA VAL A 267 10.26 -19.72 -14.72
C VAL A 267 11.16 -19.75 -13.48
N VAL A 268 10.85 -18.92 -12.49
CA VAL A 268 11.66 -18.75 -11.28
C VAL A 268 10.80 -19.01 -10.05
N GLY A 269 11.22 -19.96 -9.23
CA GLY A 269 10.45 -20.37 -8.05
C GLY A 269 11.06 -21.57 -7.36
N ARG A 270 10.21 -22.41 -6.76
CA ARG A 270 10.63 -23.67 -6.14
C ARG A 270 9.47 -24.65 -5.99
N GLU A 271 9.78 -25.93 -5.96
CA GLU A 271 8.81 -26.97 -5.61
C GLU A 271 8.56 -27.01 -4.10
N PHE A 272 7.30 -26.85 -3.72
CA PHE A 272 6.82 -26.92 -2.33
C PHE A 272 5.62 -27.89 -2.24
N PRO A 273 5.25 -28.32 -1.02
CA PRO A 273 4.01 -29.04 -0.80
C PRO A 273 2.80 -28.31 -1.40
N GLU A 274 1.87 -29.05 -1.99
CA GLU A 274 0.63 -28.48 -2.50
C GLU A 274 -0.18 -27.83 -1.36
N GLY A 275 -0.97 -26.80 -1.68
CA GLY A 275 -1.82 -26.10 -0.72
C GLY A 275 -1.12 -24.96 0.02
N LEU A 276 0.11 -24.57 -0.36
CA LEU A 276 0.83 -23.45 0.29
C LEU A 276 0.07 -22.12 0.20
N CYS A 277 -0.68 -21.91 -0.88
CA CYS A 277 -1.64 -20.81 -0.98
C CYS A 277 -2.85 -21.28 -1.80
N PRO A 278 -4.05 -21.38 -1.22
CA PRO A 278 -5.28 -21.71 -1.95
C PRO A 278 -5.56 -20.70 -3.07
N GLY A 279 -6.02 -21.17 -4.22
CA GLY A 279 -6.26 -20.31 -5.39
C GLY A 279 -7.22 -19.14 -5.13
N ALA A 280 -8.20 -19.32 -4.25
CA ALA A 280 -9.11 -18.27 -3.82
C ALA A 280 -8.40 -17.11 -3.08
N LEU A 281 -7.25 -17.37 -2.44
CA LEU A 281 -6.46 -16.37 -1.72
C LEU A 281 -5.40 -15.69 -2.61
N THR A 282 -5.29 -16.07 -3.87
CA THR A 282 -4.38 -15.42 -4.84
C THR A 282 -5.01 -14.22 -5.55
N THR A 283 -6.27 -13.93 -5.28
CA THR A 283 -7.00 -12.81 -5.87
C THR A 283 -6.60 -11.47 -5.26
N ARG A 284 -6.89 -10.35 -5.95
CA ARG A 284 -6.58 -9.00 -5.45
C ARG A 284 -7.53 -8.48 -4.37
N ASP A 285 -8.64 -9.17 -4.11
CA ASP A 285 -9.69 -8.76 -3.17
C ASP A 285 -10.04 -9.92 -2.23
N VAL A 286 -9.07 -10.35 -1.43
CA VAL A 286 -9.27 -11.36 -0.40
C VAL A 286 -10.09 -10.76 0.74
N SER A 287 -11.20 -11.42 1.10
CA SER A 287 -12.06 -11.05 2.23
C SER A 287 -11.72 -11.86 3.49
N LEU A 288 -12.21 -11.41 4.65
CA LEU A 288 -12.11 -12.20 5.89
C LEU A 288 -12.91 -13.52 5.82
N TRP A 289 -13.91 -13.58 4.94
CA TRP A 289 -14.65 -14.81 4.68
C TRP A 289 -13.80 -15.84 3.96
N ASP A 290 -13.06 -15.42 2.93
CA ASP A 290 -12.14 -16.31 2.21
C ASP A 290 -11.09 -16.87 3.17
N ILE A 291 -10.51 -16.00 4.04
CA ILE A 291 -9.58 -16.44 5.07
C ILE A 291 -10.22 -17.49 6.01
N ARG A 292 -11.45 -17.22 6.47
CA ARG A 292 -12.15 -18.15 7.36
C ARG A 292 -12.42 -19.50 6.70
N HIS A 293 -12.78 -19.50 5.43
CA HIS A 293 -13.05 -20.71 4.66
C HIS A 293 -11.79 -21.58 4.52
N HIS A 294 -10.65 -20.94 4.26
CA HIS A 294 -9.35 -21.58 4.06
C HIS A 294 -8.49 -21.65 5.33
N TRP A 295 -9.06 -21.32 6.50
CA TRP A 295 -8.30 -21.28 7.76
C TRP A 295 -7.72 -22.63 8.18
N ASN A 296 -8.41 -23.72 7.86
CA ASN A 296 -8.05 -25.10 8.23
C ASN A 296 -7.42 -25.89 7.07
N ASP A 297 -7.12 -25.24 5.95
CA ASP A 297 -6.43 -25.91 4.84
C ASP A 297 -5.01 -26.29 5.29
N ARG A 298 -4.61 -27.51 4.91
CA ARG A 298 -3.33 -28.09 5.30
C ARG A 298 -2.42 -28.24 4.09
N LEU A 299 -1.13 -28.20 4.35
CA LEU A 299 -0.13 -28.59 3.36
C LEU A 299 -0.24 -30.08 3.04
N ASN A 300 -0.23 -30.42 1.75
CA ASN A 300 -0.16 -31.77 1.27
C ASN A 300 1.31 -32.15 0.98
N GLU A 301 1.99 -32.70 1.97
CA GLU A 301 3.40 -33.09 1.88
C GLU A 301 3.65 -34.22 0.86
N SER A 302 2.61 -34.97 0.44
CA SER A 302 2.73 -36.07 -0.53
C SER A 302 2.82 -35.58 -1.98
N GLU A 303 2.33 -34.38 -2.26
CA GLU A 303 2.34 -33.76 -3.59
C GLU A 303 3.13 -32.47 -3.57
N LYS A 304 3.95 -32.25 -4.62
CA LYS A 304 4.75 -31.04 -4.78
C LYS A 304 4.33 -30.31 -6.05
N VAL A 305 4.18 -29.00 -5.92
CA VAL A 305 3.86 -28.07 -7.01
C VAL A 305 4.97 -27.05 -7.12
N PHE A 306 5.32 -26.67 -8.34
CA PHE A 306 6.27 -25.58 -8.58
C PHE A 306 5.54 -24.24 -8.46
N TYR A 307 5.89 -23.47 -7.43
CA TYR A 307 5.36 -22.13 -7.19
C TYR A 307 6.29 -21.09 -7.80
N GLU A 308 5.72 -20.20 -8.61
CA GLU A 308 6.46 -19.15 -9.32
C GLU A 308 6.41 -17.83 -8.54
N PHE A 309 7.56 -17.18 -8.34
CA PHE A 309 7.69 -15.89 -7.66
C PHE A 309 8.89 -15.07 -8.20
N PRO A 310 8.97 -14.81 -9.51
CA PRO A 310 10.14 -14.20 -10.14
C PRO A 310 10.42 -12.79 -9.60
N ASN A 311 9.38 -12.00 -9.30
CA ASN A 311 9.49 -10.63 -8.79
C ASN A 311 10.11 -10.58 -7.38
N THR A 312 9.83 -11.56 -6.51
CA THR A 312 10.34 -11.59 -5.13
C THR A 312 11.66 -12.36 -4.99
N ALA A 313 11.99 -13.25 -5.92
CA ALA A 313 13.31 -13.89 -6.02
C ALA A 313 14.44 -12.87 -6.23
N LEU A 314 14.14 -11.70 -6.82
CA LEU A 314 15.13 -10.62 -7.00
C LEU A 314 15.61 -10.02 -5.68
N TYR A 315 14.83 -10.13 -4.60
CA TYR A 315 15.23 -9.61 -3.30
C TYR A 315 16.19 -10.58 -2.59
N ALA A 316 17.24 -10.03 -2.02
CA ALA A 316 18.18 -10.83 -1.26
C ALA A 316 17.53 -11.42 0.01
N PRO A 317 17.92 -12.65 0.44
CA PRO A 317 17.21 -13.42 1.48
C PRO A 317 17.02 -12.68 2.79
N HIS A 318 17.99 -11.86 3.21
CA HIS A 318 17.91 -11.16 4.51
C HIS A 318 16.86 -10.04 4.55
N SER A 319 16.30 -9.63 3.41
CA SER A 319 15.10 -8.78 3.36
C SER A 319 13.87 -9.45 3.98
N TYR A 320 13.91 -10.78 4.14
CA TYR A 320 12.82 -11.60 4.62
C TYR A 320 13.14 -12.36 5.92
N ILE A 321 14.32 -12.15 6.53
CA ILE A 321 14.71 -12.88 7.75
C ILE A 321 13.65 -12.81 8.85
N PRO A 322 13.07 -11.63 9.20
CA PRO A 322 12.06 -11.58 10.25
C PRO A 322 10.85 -12.45 9.93
N GLN A 323 10.32 -12.34 8.73
CA GLN A 323 9.15 -13.10 8.29
C GLN A 323 9.45 -14.60 8.23
N ALA A 324 10.63 -14.98 7.70
CA ALA A 324 11.05 -16.38 7.60
C ALA A 324 11.23 -17.05 8.97
N VAL A 325 11.73 -16.30 9.96
CA VAL A 325 11.80 -16.78 11.34
C VAL A 325 10.39 -17.02 11.90
N GLY A 326 9.44 -16.11 11.65
CA GLY A 326 8.04 -16.28 12.06
C GLY A 326 7.40 -17.52 11.44
N VAL A 327 7.58 -17.70 10.13
CA VAL A 327 7.09 -18.89 9.40
C VAL A 327 7.75 -20.17 9.90
N ALA A 328 9.09 -20.19 10.05
CA ALA A 328 9.81 -21.36 10.55
C ALA A 328 9.39 -21.78 11.96
N VAL A 329 9.12 -20.83 12.85
CA VAL A 329 8.60 -21.11 14.19
C VAL A 329 7.19 -21.69 14.11
N ALA A 330 6.31 -21.12 13.30
CA ALA A 330 4.94 -21.62 13.14
C ALA A 330 4.92 -23.03 12.54
N ASP A 331 5.76 -23.31 11.56
CA ASP A 331 5.90 -24.59 10.86
C ASP A 331 6.28 -25.77 11.79
N ILE A 332 6.88 -25.48 12.97
CA ILE A 332 7.14 -26.49 14.00
C ILE A 332 5.84 -26.99 14.67
N PHE A 333 4.82 -26.12 14.74
CA PHE A 333 3.62 -26.36 15.52
C PHE A 333 2.36 -26.62 14.68
N THR A 334 2.39 -26.29 13.38
CA THR A 334 1.22 -26.34 12.51
C THR A 334 1.60 -26.52 11.06
N ASP A 335 0.73 -27.19 10.31
CA ASP A 335 0.75 -27.38 8.86
C ASP A 335 -0.27 -26.47 8.13
N PHE A 336 -0.83 -25.45 8.82
CA PHE A 336 -1.77 -24.51 8.25
C PHE A 336 -1.05 -23.28 7.64
N PRO A 337 -1.04 -23.12 6.29
CA PRO A 337 -0.30 -22.04 5.63
C PRO A 337 -0.75 -20.63 6.04
N VAL A 338 -2.05 -20.44 6.27
CA VAL A 338 -2.62 -19.17 6.73
C VAL A 338 -2.02 -18.75 8.07
N ILE A 339 -1.88 -19.69 9.02
CA ILE A 339 -1.27 -19.42 10.33
C ILE A 339 0.22 -19.10 10.19
N MET A 340 0.94 -19.83 9.33
CA MET A 340 2.35 -19.55 9.03
C MET A 340 2.53 -18.14 8.45
N ALA A 341 1.67 -17.73 7.51
CA ALA A 341 1.70 -16.41 6.91
C ALA A 341 1.44 -15.29 7.95
N TYR A 342 0.45 -15.47 8.84
CA TYR A 342 0.22 -14.53 9.94
C TYR A 342 1.40 -14.47 10.93
N ALA A 343 2.04 -15.58 11.24
CA ALA A 343 3.25 -15.61 12.08
C ALA A 343 4.40 -14.82 11.43
N GLY A 344 4.57 -14.95 10.11
CA GLY A 344 5.50 -14.12 9.34
C GLY A 344 5.19 -12.62 9.45
N ARG A 345 3.93 -12.20 9.30
CA ARG A 345 3.51 -10.81 9.47
C ARG A 345 3.79 -10.28 10.88
N VAL A 346 3.45 -11.05 11.93
CA VAL A 346 3.67 -10.66 13.33
C VAL A 346 5.15 -10.42 13.59
N MET A 347 6.02 -11.34 13.13
CA MET A 347 7.46 -11.19 13.32
C MET A 347 8.02 -10.00 12.54
N ASN A 348 7.55 -9.76 11.31
CA ASN A 348 7.92 -8.57 10.52
C ASN A 348 7.56 -7.28 11.26
N CYS A 349 6.30 -7.17 11.69
CA CYS A 349 5.80 -6.04 12.45
C CYS A 349 6.63 -5.79 13.74
N ALA A 350 6.90 -6.82 14.51
CA ALA A 350 7.66 -6.72 15.75
C ALA A 350 9.09 -6.19 15.52
N VAL A 351 9.79 -6.72 14.50
CA VAL A 351 11.15 -6.29 14.19
C VAL A 351 11.18 -4.86 13.65
N ILE A 352 10.26 -4.48 12.77
CA ILE A 352 10.15 -3.11 12.23
C ILE A 352 9.88 -2.12 13.37
N GLY A 353 8.95 -2.44 14.27
CA GLY A 353 8.66 -1.62 15.45
C GLY A 353 9.90 -1.43 16.34
N LEU A 354 10.64 -2.52 16.61
CA LEU A 354 11.88 -2.48 17.39
C LEU A 354 12.95 -1.60 16.73
N LEU A 355 13.22 -1.79 15.44
CA LEU A 355 14.21 -1.01 14.69
C LEU A 355 13.83 0.47 14.67
N THR A 356 12.54 0.80 14.54
CA THR A 356 12.06 2.18 14.57
C THR A 356 12.22 2.80 15.95
N VAL A 357 11.92 2.07 17.02
CA VAL A 357 12.19 2.53 18.41
C VAL A 357 13.68 2.81 18.62
N LEU A 358 14.56 1.95 18.12
CA LEU A 358 15.99 2.15 18.16
C LEU A 358 16.41 3.41 17.37
N ALA A 359 15.84 3.62 16.18
CA ALA A 359 16.07 4.82 15.37
C ALA A 359 15.69 6.10 16.14
N ILE A 360 14.49 6.13 16.78
CA ILE A 360 14.03 7.27 17.59
C ILE A 360 14.97 7.51 18.79
N ARG A 361 15.42 6.48 19.48
CA ARG A 361 16.34 6.60 20.64
C ARG A 361 17.70 7.14 20.24
N LEU A 362 18.25 6.66 19.13
CA LEU A 362 19.56 7.05 18.64
C LEU A 362 19.55 8.45 18.05
N ALA A 363 18.50 8.86 17.37
CA ALA A 363 18.39 10.17 16.75
C ALA A 363 18.68 11.30 17.75
N PRO A 364 19.58 12.26 17.43
CA PRO A 364 19.79 13.45 18.23
C PRO A 364 18.61 14.42 18.14
N PHE A 365 18.00 14.54 16.98
CA PHE A 365 16.84 15.38 16.64
C PHE A 365 16.02 14.68 15.54
N GLY A 366 14.85 15.22 15.17
CA GLY A 366 13.94 14.62 14.18
C GLY A 366 13.24 13.36 14.69
N LYS A 367 13.12 13.18 16.01
CA LYS A 367 12.48 11.99 16.61
C LYS A 367 11.01 11.88 16.29
N ASN A 368 10.29 13.01 16.34
CA ASN A 368 8.89 13.07 15.98
C ASN A 368 8.70 12.71 14.50
N LEU A 369 9.58 13.21 13.63
CA LEU A 369 9.53 12.95 12.20
C LEU A 369 9.69 11.45 11.88
N ILE A 370 10.62 10.74 12.58
CA ILE A 370 10.77 9.28 12.44
C ILE A 370 9.46 8.59 12.85
N ALA A 371 8.92 8.95 14.01
CA ALA A 371 7.69 8.34 14.53
C ALA A 371 6.50 8.58 13.60
N MET A 372 6.34 9.79 13.08
CA MET A 372 5.25 10.16 12.17
C MET A 372 5.37 9.42 10.82
N ILE A 373 6.57 9.34 10.24
CA ILE A 373 6.78 8.61 8.97
C ILE A 373 6.49 7.11 9.14
N ALA A 374 6.89 6.52 10.27
CA ALA A 374 6.62 5.12 10.55
C ALA A 374 5.14 4.84 10.87
N LEU A 375 4.38 5.86 11.28
CA LEU A 375 2.94 5.81 11.50
C LEU A 375 2.11 6.25 10.29
N LEU A 376 2.70 6.52 9.12
CA LEU A 376 1.92 6.70 7.88
C LEU A 376 1.07 5.45 7.62
N PRO A 377 -0.20 5.56 7.21
CA PRO A 377 -1.04 4.41 6.88
C PRO A 377 -0.36 3.40 5.96
N MET A 378 0.30 3.88 4.89
CA MET A 378 1.05 3.04 3.96
C MET A 378 2.29 2.38 4.61
N SER A 379 2.97 3.07 5.55
CA SER A 379 4.09 2.48 6.32
C SER A 379 3.61 1.37 7.25
N LEU A 380 2.45 1.57 7.89
CA LEU A 380 1.81 0.57 8.75
C LEU A 380 1.34 -0.63 7.94
N GLN A 381 0.76 -0.44 6.75
CA GLN A 381 0.43 -1.55 5.84
C GLN A 381 1.68 -2.35 5.49
N ALA A 382 2.76 -1.70 5.10
CA ALA A 382 4.02 -2.38 4.78
C ALA A 382 4.61 -3.13 5.97
N ALA A 383 4.51 -2.59 7.18
CA ALA A 383 4.98 -3.22 8.41
C ALA A 383 4.13 -4.44 8.83
N ASN A 384 2.82 -4.39 8.56
CA ASN A 384 1.85 -5.43 8.91
C ASN A 384 1.56 -6.39 7.73
N SER A 385 2.43 -6.44 6.73
CA SER A 385 2.40 -7.36 5.59
C SER A 385 3.65 -8.24 5.55
N LEU A 386 3.68 -9.17 4.59
CA LEU A 386 4.85 -10.01 4.31
C LEU A 386 5.88 -9.31 3.41
N SER A 387 5.58 -8.08 2.96
CA SER A 387 6.47 -7.31 2.08
C SER A 387 7.81 -6.97 2.74
N ALA A 388 8.86 -6.92 1.93
CA ALA A 388 10.19 -6.45 2.34
C ALA A 388 10.27 -4.91 2.53
N ASP A 389 9.24 -4.16 2.10
CA ASP A 389 9.26 -2.68 2.09
C ASP A 389 9.30 -2.07 3.49
N GLY A 390 8.58 -2.66 4.44
CA GLY A 390 8.57 -2.20 5.82
C GLY A 390 9.94 -2.31 6.48
N LEU A 391 10.66 -3.42 6.27
CA LEU A 391 12.01 -3.62 6.78
C LEU A 391 12.99 -2.62 6.13
N ALA A 392 12.89 -2.40 4.83
CA ALA A 392 13.74 -1.43 4.12
C ALA A 392 13.55 -0.01 4.71
N LEU A 393 12.31 0.42 4.96
CA LEU A 393 12.03 1.69 5.64
C LEU A 393 12.70 1.76 7.02
N ALA A 394 12.49 0.75 7.87
CA ALA A 394 13.03 0.73 9.22
C ALA A 394 14.57 0.77 9.24
N VAL A 395 15.22 0.06 8.30
CA VAL A 395 16.69 0.07 8.12
C VAL A 395 17.18 1.46 7.71
N VAL A 396 16.51 2.14 6.77
CA VAL A 396 16.89 3.50 6.34
C VAL A 396 16.74 4.50 7.50
N LEU A 397 15.63 4.42 8.26
CA LEU A 397 15.41 5.27 9.44
C LEU A 397 16.51 5.04 10.49
N LEU A 398 16.84 3.79 10.78
CA LEU A 398 17.86 3.42 11.76
C LEU A 398 19.27 3.80 11.28
N PHE A 399 19.61 3.54 10.02
CA PHE A 399 20.90 3.90 9.44
C PHE A 399 21.12 5.42 9.51
N THR A 400 20.16 6.21 9.02
CA THR A 400 20.24 7.68 9.07
C THR A 400 20.37 8.19 10.50
N SER A 401 19.57 7.65 11.43
CA SER A 401 19.64 8.00 12.86
C SER A 401 20.99 7.64 13.48
N TYR A 402 21.57 6.50 13.09
CA TYR A 402 22.86 6.04 13.59
C TYR A 402 24.00 6.92 13.08
N ILE A 403 23.98 7.34 11.82
CA ILE A 403 24.95 8.32 11.29
C ILE A 403 24.90 9.63 12.08
N LEU A 404 23.69 10.14 12.34
CA LEU A 404 23.50 11.34 13.14
C LEU A 404 23.96 11.14 14.60
N PHE A 405 23.72 9.97 15.18
CA PHE A 405 24.23 9.62 16.51
C PHE A 405 25.76 9.65 16.56
N LEU A 406 26.44 9.03 15.61
CA LEU A 406 27.91 9.03 15.53
C LEU A 406 28.47 10.44 15.36
N ARG A 407 27.75 11.28 14.63
CA ARG A 407 28.18 12.66 14.43
C ARG A 407 27.98 13.55 15.68
N TYR A 408 26.79 13.51 16.28
CA TYR A 408 26.35 14.52 17.24
C TYR A 408 26.31 14.04 18.69
N LYS A 409 25.96 12.79 18.97
CA LYS A 409 25.80 12.27 20.33
C LYS A 409 27.02 11.50 20.84
N LYS A 410 27.70 10.75 19.96
CA LYS A 410 28.89 9.99 20.37
C LYS A 410 29.99 10.93 20.86
N LYS A 411 30.48 10.68 22.06
CA LYS A 411 31.63 11.38 22.65
C LYS A 411 32.92 10.62 22.26
N GLY A 412 33.96 11.37 21.92
CA GLY A 412 35.28 10.80 21.58
C GLY A 412 35.31 10.01 20.27
N VAL A 413 36.28 9.11 20.15
CA VAL A 413 36.55 8.31 18.94
C VAL A 413 35.55 7.14 18.84
N ILE A 414 35.18 6.80 17.62
CA ILE A 414 34.34 5.64 17.28
C ILE A 414 35.14 4.35 17.61
N GLY A 415 34.55 3.50 18.46
CA GLY A 415 35.15 2.24 18.87
C GLY A 415 34.78 1.04 17.98
N LYS A 416 35.30 -0.14 18.32
CA LYS A 416 35.04 -1.37 17.56
C LYS A 416 33.54 -1.74 17.53
N LYS A 417 32.80 -1.51 18.62
CA LYS A 417 31.35 -1.80 18.70
C LYS A 417 30.55 -0.93 17.74
N GLU A 418 30.83 0.37 17.72
CA GLU A 418 30.16 1.30 16.83
C GLU A 418 30.46 1.00 15.36
N ILE A 419 31.71 0.62 15.05
CA ILE A 419 32.09 0.20 13.70
C ILE A 419 31.37 -1.10 13.30
N ALA A 420 31.28 -2.08 14.19
CA ALA A 420 30.55 -3.32 13.91
C ALA A 420 29.06 -3.04 13.60
N VAL A 421 28.38 -2.22 14.42
CA VAL A 421 27.00 -1.81 14.15
C VAL A 421 26.88 -1.07 12.80
N LEU A 422 27.84 -0.19 12.48
CA LEU A 422 27.84 0.54 11.22
C LEU A 422 27.91 -0.42 10.02
N TYR A 423 28.82 -1.39 10.04
CA TYR A 423 28.93 -2.40 8.98
C TYR A 423 27.71 -3.30 8.90
N THR A 424 27.14 -3.71 10.02
CA THR A 424 25.89 -4.48 10.04
C THR A 424 24.76 -3.70 9.35
N LEU A 425 24.61 -2.41 9.64
CA LEU A 425 23.61 -1.57 9.00
C LEU A 425 23.87 -1.36 7.49
N ILE A 426 25.16 -1.26 7.08
CA ILE A 426 25.52 -1.21 5.66
C ILE A 426 25.12 -2.50 4.94
N VAL A 427 25.40 -3.66 5.55
CA VAL A 427 25.01 -4.98 4.99
C VAL A 427 23.49 -5.02 4.78
N PHE A 428 22.72 -4.71 5.82
CA PHE A 428 21.25 -4.69 5.70
C PHE A 428 20.77 -3.71 4.65
N LEU A 429 21.33 -2.49 4.61
CA LEU A 429 20.93 -1.46 3.64
C LEU A 429 21.21 -1.89 2.19
N CYS A 430 22.40 -2.48 1.93
CA CYS A 430 22.80 -2.92 0.58
C CYS A 430 21.91 -4.04 0.04
N CYS A 431 21.36 -4.80 0.92
CA CYS A 431 20.72 -6.03 0.57
C CYS A 431 19.17 -5.99 0.71
N CYS A 432 18.60 -5.00 1.41
CA CYS A 432 17.12 -4.86 1.46
C CYS A 432 16.52 -4.49 0.10
N LYS A 433 16.97 -3.39 -0.47
CA LYS A 433 16.61 -2.96 -1.84
C LYS A 433 17.77 -2.19 -2.43
N ILE A 434 18.28 -2.64 -3.57
CA ILE A 434 19.45 -2.07 -4.24
C ILE A 434 19.29 -0.56 -4.49
N VAL A 435 18.07 -0.11 -4.81
CA VAL A 435 17.77 1.29 -5.08
C VAL A 435 18.09 2.23 -3.90
N TYR A 436 18.11 1.72 -2.66
CA TYR A 436 18.43 2.52 -1.46
C TYR A 436 19.90 2.49 -1.05
N VAL A 437 20.75 1.72 -1.74
CA VAL A 437 22.20 1.67 -1.49
C VAL A 437 22.87 3.05 -1.44
N PRO A 438 22.47 4.04 -2.25
CA PRO A 438 23.07 5.38 -2.19
C PRO A 438 22.91 6.10 -0.84
N PHE A 439 22.01 5.64 0.07
CA PHE A 439 22.02 6.17 1.44
C PHE A 439 23.36 5.94 2.15
N CYS A 440 24.18 4.99 1.72
CA CYS A 440 25.55 4.84 2.20
C CYS A 440 26.41 6.09 2.00
N LEU A 441 26.06 6.99 1.08
CA LEU A 441 26.72 8.31 0.94
C LEU A 441 26.63 9.15 2.22
N LEU A 442 25.64 8.89 3.08
CA LEU A 442 25.52 9.56 4.38
C LEU A 442 26.70 9.23 5.33
N LEU A 443 27.52 8.19 5.05
CA LEU A 443 28.77 7.94 5.76
C LEU A 443 29.70 9.17 5.75
N PHE A 444 29.68 9.96 4.69
CA PHE A 444 30.47 11.19 4.60
C PHE A 444 29.96 12.30 5.55
N ALA A 445 28.80 12.14 6.17
CA ALA A 445 28.37 13.02 7.24
C ALA A 445 29.15 12.80 8.55
N ILE A 446 29.83 11.67 8.73
CA ILE A 446 30.65 11.40 9.94
C ILE A 446 31.94 12.19 9.87
N PRO A 447 32.25 13.05 10.87
CA PRO A 447 33.49 13.83 10.85
C PRO A 447 34.74 12.94 10.96
N ILE A 448 35.80 13.31 10.28
CA ILE A 448 37.09 12.60 10.30
C ILE A 448 37.66 12.51 11.73
N GLU A 449 37.43 13.53 12.54
CA GLU A 449 37.86 13.61 13.94
C GLU A 449 37.23 12.55 14.84
N ARG A 450 36.17 11.89 14.37
CA ARG A 450 35.53 10.75 15.07
C ARG A 450 36.34 9.45 14.90
N PHE A 451 37.27 9.39 13.99
CA PHE A 451 38.14 8.23 13.78
C PHE A 451 39.50 8.42 14.46
N LYS A 452 40.19 7.33 14.75
CA LYS A 452 41.51 7.36 15.43
C LYS A 452 42.54 8.20 14.69
N SER A 453 42.46 8.23 13.36
CA SER A 453 43.34 8.97 12.48
C SER A 453 42.70 9.16 11.10
N ARG A 454 43.22 10.08 10.29
CA ARG A 454 42.82 10.24 8.87
C ARG A 454 42.98 8.92 8.08
N LYS A 455 44.10 8.19 8.33
CA LYS A 455 44.32 6.87 7.70
C LYS A 455 43.22 5.87 8.07
N SER A 456 42.81 5.84 9.34
CA SER A 456 41.72 4.97 9.81
C SER A 456 40.38 5.34 9.15
N PHE A 457 40.06 6.62 8.99
CA PHE A 457 38.87 7.07 8.27
C PHE A 457 38.86 6.54 6.82
N PHE A 458 39.93 6.81 6.05
CA PHE A 458 39.99 6.34 4.67
C PHE A 458 39.98 4.81 4.55
N LEU A 459 40.61 4.10 5.49
CA LEU A 459 40.53 2.65 5.52
C LEU A 459 39.09 2.15 5.69
N HIS A 460 38.32 2.74 6.61
CA HIS A 460 36.92 2.37 6.80
C HIS A 460 36.03 2.77 5.60
N VAL A 461 36.30 3.88 4.94
CA VAL A 461 35.61 4.29 3.71
C VAL A 461 35.88 3.27 2.59
N VAL A 462 37.13 2.85 2.42
CA VAL A 462 37.52 1.84 1.40
C VAL A 462 36.86 0.50 1.73
N ILE A 463 36.95 0.02 2.98
CA ILE A 463 36.34 -1.26 3.38
C ILE A 463 34.81 -1.20 3.18
N ALA A 464 34.15 -0.12 3.60
CA ALA A 464 32.71 0.06 3.38
C ALA A 464 32.37 0.10 1.88
N GLY A 465 33.14 0.83 1.09
CA GLY A 465 32.98 0.89 -0.38
C GLY A 465 33.13 -0.48 -1.04
N CYS A 466 34.18 -1.24 -0.69
CA CYS A 466 34.36 -2.62 -1.17
C CYS A 466 33.19 -3.53 -0.74
N ALA A 467 32.76 -3.45 0.52
CA ALA A 467 31.63 -4.23 1.01
C ALA A 467 30.34 -3.90 0.24
N ILE A 468 30.04 -2.61 0.02
CA ILE A 468 28.89 -2.15 -0.76
C ILE A 468 28.94 -2.72 -2.19
N VAL A 469 30.09 -2.62 -2.86
CA VAL A 469 30.26 -3.13 -4.23
C VAL A 469 30.08 -4.65 -4.26
N ILE A 470 30.76 -5.39 -3.38
CA ILE A 470 30.69 -6.85 -3.34
C ILE A 470 29.25 -7.32 -3.03
N LEU A 471 28.61 -6.75 -2.05
CA LEU A 471 27.25 -7.16 -1.66
C LEU A 471 26.22 -6.82 -2.75
N THR A 472 26.30 -5.61 -3.30
CA THR A 472 25.32 -5.15 -4.30
C THR A 472 25.50 -5.89 -5.63
N PHE A 473 26.71 -5.91 -6.18
CA PHE A 473 26.98 -6.57 -7.47
C PHE A 473 27.04 -8.09 -7.36
N GLY A 474 27.47 -8.62 -6.21
CA GLY A 474 27.42 -10.05 -5.94
C GLY A 474 25.99 -10.58 -5.94
N TRP A 475 25.07 -9.88 -5.25
CA TRP A 475 23.66 -10.24 -5.30
C TRP A 475 23.06 -10.02 -6.70
N LEU A 476 23.37 -8.89 -7.35
CA LEU A 476 22.86 -8.58 -8.69
C LEU A 476 23.30 -9.66 -9.71
N ALA A 477 24.50 -10.18 -9.60
CA ALA A 477 24.97 -11.28 -10.45
C ALA A 477 24.14 -12.56 -10.27
N ILE A 478 23.73 -12.89 -9.03
CA ILE A 478 22.82 -14.00 -8.74
C ILE A 478 21.42 -13.68 -9.28
N ALA A 479 20.88 -12.51 -8.94
CA ALA A 479 19.53 -12.08 -9.31
C ALA A 479 19.34 -11.90 -10.83
N SER A 480 20.42 -11.70 -11.59
CA SER A 480 20.34 -11.56 -13.05
C SER A 480 19.80 -12.82 -13.74
N SER A 481 20.03 -14.02 -13.15
CA SER A 481 19.46 -15.27 -13.65
C SER A 481 17.93 -15.35 -13.50
N PHE A 482 17.34 -14.55 -12.60
CA PHE A 482 15.90 -14.53 -12.33
C PHE A 482 15.13 -13.55 -13.24
N LEU A 483 15.83 -12.65 -13.94
CA LEU A 483 15.20 -11.68 -14.84
C LEU A 483 14.47 -12.33 -16.02
N GLY A 484 14.87 -13.55 -16.42
CA GLY A 484 14.19 -14.33 -17.45
C GLY A 484 12.72 -14.60 -17.11
N GLY A 485 12.39 -14.90 -15.85
CA GLY A 485 11.02 -15.15 -15.41
C GLY A 485 10.10 -13.91 -15.47
N ILE A 486 10.64 -12.71 -15.35
CA ILE A 486 9.87 -11.46 -15.48
C ILE A 486 9.60 -11.13 -16.96
N LYS A 487 10.53 -11.45 -17.86
CA LYS A 487 10.36 -11.19 -19.30
C LYS A 487 9.13 -11.88 -19.89
N ALA A 488 8.83 -13.09 -19.41
CA ALA A 488 7.67 -13.85 -19.90
C ALA A 488 6.34 -13.16 -19.63
N ASP A 489 6.23 -12.41 -18.52
CA ASP A 489 4.97 -11.78 -18.10
C ASP A 489 4.76 -10.38 -18.70
N VAL A 490 5.83 -9.61 -18.99
CA VAL A 490 5.72 -8.15 -19.23
C VAL A 490 6.37 -7.71 -20.55
N ASN A 491 6.95 -8.60 -21.34
CA ASN A 491 7.66 -8.30 -22.59
C ASN A 491 8.74 -7.20 -22.43
N VAL A 492 9.55 -7.30 -21.36
CA VAL A 492 10.59 -6.33 -21.00
C VAL A 492 11.98 -6.90 -21.26
N ASP A 493 12.85 -6.14 -21.89
CA ASP A 493 14.29 -6.42 -21.98
C ASP A 493 15.11 -5.38 -21.23
N THR A 494 15.56 -5.74 -20.02
CA THR A 494 16.33 -4.84 -19.14
C THR A 494 17.64 -4.37 -19.79
N ALA A 495 18.34 -5.26 -20.53
CA ALA A 495 19.63 -4.92 -21.14
C ALA A 495 19.44 -3.95 -22.31
N GLU A 496 18.42 -4.21 -23.15
CA GLU A 496 18.09 -3.35 -24.26
C GLU A 496 17.52 -2.01 -23.79
N GLN A 497 16.72 -2.00 -22.73
CA GLN A 497 16.20 -0.78 -22.11
C GLN A 497 17.30 0.10 -21.51
N LEU A 498 18.30 -0.48 -20.83
CA LEU A 498 19.46 0.25 -20.32
C LEU A 498 20.30 0.84 -21.47
N LYS A 499 20.49 0.08 -22.54
CA LYS A 499 21.13 0.56 -23.76
C LYS A 499 20.35 1.72 -24.38
N TYR A 500 19.00 1.61 -24.42
CA TYR A 500 18.15 2.68 -24.91
C TYR A 500 18.29 3.96 -24.10
N ILE A 501 18.33 3.88 -22.76
CA ILE A 501 18.58 5.05 -21.88
C ILE A 501 19.92 5.71 -22.22
N LEU A 502 20.99 4.91 -22.39
CA LEU A 502 22.33 5.43 -22.66
C LEU A 502 22.44 6.07 -24.05
N VAL A 503 21.78 5.51 -25.06
CA VAL A 503 21.80 6.03 -26.43
C VAL A 503 20.86 7.21 -26.60
N HIS A 504 19.75 7.25 -25.85
CA HIS A 504 18.72 8.28 -25.97
C HIS A 504 18.42 9.00 -24.64
N PRO A 505 19.42 9.61 -23.95
CA PRO A 505 19.24 10.18 -22.62
C PRO A 505 18.19 11.30 -22.58
N LEU A 506 18.09 12.13 -23.64
CA LEU A 506 17.08 13.19 -23.69
C LEU A 506 15.66 12.65 -23.84
N ARG A 507 15.47 11.52 -24.54
CA ARG A 507 14.15 10.87 -24.63
C ARG A 507 13.77 10.28 -23.28
N PHE A 508 14.72 9.66 -22.59
CA PHE A 508 14.48 9.18 -21.22
C PHE A 508 14.12 10.32 -20.27
N CYS A 509 14.84 11.47 -20.32
CA CYS A 509 14.46 12.64 -19.53
C CYS A 509 13.04 13.12 -19.84
N ALA A 510 12.66 13.17 -21.12
CA ALA A 510 11.30 13.55 -21.52
C ALA A 510 10.25 12.54 -20.97
N THR A 511 10.54 11.24 -21.03
CA THR A 511 9.68 10.18 -20.46
C THR A 511 9.55 10.33 -18.94
N PHE A 512 10.65 10.59 -18.24
CA PHE A 512 10.67 10.84 -16.80
C PHE A 512 9.79 12.03 -16.41
N PHE A 513 9.98 13.19 -17.05
CA PHE A 513 9.18 14.38 -16.74
C PHE A 513 7.70 14.21 -17.10
N ARG A 514 7.41 13.54 -18.22
CA ARG A 514 6.03 13.22 -18.60
C ARG A 514 5.34 12.30 -17.59
N THR A 515 6.03 11.27 -17.12
CA THR A 515 5.50 10.38 -16.09
C THR A 515 5.22 11.13 -14.78
N LEU A 516 6.14 12.04 -14.40
CA LEU A 516 5.93 12.90 -13.23
C LEU A 516 4.75 13.84 -13.43
N GLU A 517 4.66 14.53 -14.57
CA GLU A 517 3.57 15.47 -14.86
C GLU A 517 2.20 14.82 -14.67
N ILE A 518 2.04 13.58 -15.13
CA ILE A 518 0.77 12.88 -15.11
C ILE A 518 0.47 12.26 -13.74
N ALA A 519 1.47 11.66 -13.07
CA ALA A 519 1.23 10.77 -11.92
C ALA A 519 1.83 11.25 -10.58
N TRP A 520 2.47 12.44 -10.50
CA TRP A 520 3.10 12.88 -9.26
C TRP A 520 2.12 12.98 -8.08
N MET A 521 0.88 13.40 -8.35
CA MET A 521 -0.14 13.52 -7.31
C MET A 521 -0.59 12.14 -6.82
N ASP A 522 -0.74 11.18 -7.74
CA ASP A 522 -1.11 9.81 -7.39
C ASP A 522 -0.03 9.15 -6.53
N TYR A 523 1.25 9.30 -6.91
CA TYR A 523 2.37 8.79 -6.10
C TYR A 523 2.42 9.44 -4.72
N PHE A 524 2.19 10.77 -4.66
CA PHE A 524 2.16 11.50 -3.41
C PHE A 524 1.01 11.04 -2.50
N MET A 525 -0.18 10.86 -3.05
CA MET A 525 -1.35 10.43 -2.31
C MET A 525 -1.24 8.96 -1.88
N GLN A 526 -0.77 8.07 -2.76
CA GLN A 526 -0.44 6.67 -2.40
C GLN A 526 0.56 6.58 -1.25
N MET A 527 1.58 7.44 -1.24
CA MET A 527 2.55 7.50 -0.14
C MET A 527 1.87 7.82 1.20
N LEU A 528 0.83 8.64 1.20
CA LEU A 528 0.03 8.98 2.38
C LEU A 528 -0.99 7.90 2.75
N GLY A 529 -1.35 7.00 1.82
CA GLY A 529 -2.27 5.90 2.04
C GLY A 529 -3.69 6.12 1.51
N ASP A 530 -3.87 6.86 0.40
CA ASP A 530 -5.17 7.00 -0.27
C ASP A 530 -5.57 5.72 -1.04
N GLN A 531 -4.60 4.89 -1.40
CA GLN A 531 -4.80 3.60 -2.05
C GLN A 531 -4.20 2.49 -1.21
N MET A 532 -5.03 1.70 -0.58
CA MET A 532 -4.65 0.65 0.37
C MET A 532 -4.96 -0.76 -0.19
N GLY A 533 -4.59 -1.80 0.55
CA GLY A 533 -4.70 -3.17 0.06
C GLY A 533 -3.80 -3.38 -1.17
N TRP A 534 -4.32 -4.06 -2.18
CA TRP A 534 -3.68 -4.19 -3.51
C TRP A 534 -3.74 -2.90 -4.34
N LEU A 535 -3.83 -1.72 -3.71
CA LEU A 535 -4.16 -0.43 -4.31
C LEU A 535 -5.59 -0.37 -4.85
N THR A 536 -6.44 -1.28 -4.41
CA THR A 536 -7.84 -1.41 -4.82
C THR A 536 -8.79 -0.65 -3.89
N ILE A 537 -8.38 -0.45 -2.64
CA ILE A 537 -9.20 0.21 -1.62
C ILE A 537 -8.91 1.71 -1.65
N GLN A 538 -9.84 2.49 -2.22
CA GLN A 538 -9.71 3.94 -2.32
C GLN A 538 -10.12 4.62 -1.01
N ILE A 539 -9.18 5.34 -0.40
CA ILE A 539 -9.43 6.18 0.77
C ILE A 539 -9.60 7.63 0.30
N PRO A 540 -10.70 8.31 0.68
CA PRO A 540 -10.90 9.69 0.26
C PRO A 540 -9.71 10.60 0.62
N PRO A 541 -9.19 11.40 -0.34
CA PRO A 541 -8.00 12.22 -0.16
C PRO A 541 -8.03 13.13 1.07
N PHE A 542 -9.19 13.67 1.44
CA PHE A 542 -9.33 14.56 2.59
C PHE A 542 -9.06 13.87 3.94
N ILE A 543 -9.04 12.52 4.01
CA ILE A 543 -8.71 11.76 5.21
C ILE A 543 -7.19 11.68 5.39
N VAL A 544 -6.45 11.38 4.33
CA VAL A 544 -5.00 11.15 4.40
C VAL A 544 -4.16 12.41 4.14
N PHE A 545 -4.66 13.35 3.34
CA PHE A 545 -3.95 14.57 3.00
C PHE A 545 -3.54 15.43 4.22
N PRO A 546 -4.34 15.54 5.31
CA PRO A 546 -3.92 16.22 6.53
C PRO A 546 -2.61 15.71 7.14
N PHE A 547 -2.23 14.44 6.86
CA PHE A 547 -0.95 13.90 7.31
C PHE A 547 0.25 14.68 6.75
N ALA A 548 0.16 15.12 5.49
CA ALA A 548 1.20 15.97 4.88
C ALA A 548 1.39 17.29 5.65
N PHE A 549 0.29 17.91 6.10
CA PHE A 549 0.36 19.12 6.92
C PHE A 549 0.97 18.85 8.30
N ILE A 550 0.71 17.68 8.88
CA ILE A 550 1.31 17.28 10.16
C ILE A 550 2.83 17.14 10.01
N LEU A 551 3.30 16.47 8.94
CA LEU A 551 4.72 16.35 8.64
C LEU A 551 5.35 17.72 8.37
N ALA A 552 4.70 18.57 7.59
CA ALA A 552 5.18 19.93 7.33
C ALA A 552 5.23 20.77 8.62
N ALA A 553 4.24 20.65 9.49
CA ALA A 553 4.24 21.34 10.78
C ALA A 553 5.43 20.92 11.65
N ASP A 554 5.75 19.61 11.71
CA ASP A 554 6.94 19.14 12.43
C ASP A 554 8.24 19.69 11.83
N VAL A 555 8.34 19.67 10.51
CA VAL A 555 9.53 20.19 9.81
C VAL A 555 9.72 21.70 10.06
N PHE A 556 8.67 22.50 9.96
CA PHE A 556 8.76 23.96 9.96
C PHE A 556 8.52 24.61 11.32
N LEU A 557 7.84 23.95 12.26
CA LEU A 557 7.48 24.53 13.55
C LEU A 557 8.24 23.93 14.73
N ASP A 558 8.75 22.69 14.62
CA ASP A 558 9.50 22.04 15.68
C ASP A 558 10.97 22.50 15.70
N ASN A 559 11.47 22.81 16.90
CA ASN A 559 12.82 23.36 17.14
C ASN A 559 13.79 22.34 17.76
N ASP A 560 13.58 21.05 17.56
CA ASP A 560 14.39 19.99 18.18
C ASP A 560 15.85 19.93 17.69
N THR A 561 16.20 20.70 16.64
CA THR A 561 17.58 20.90 16.18
C THR A 561 18.34 21.94 16.99
N GLU A 562 17.70 22.61 17.97
CA GLU A 562 18.34 23.59 18.84
C GLU A 562 19.51 22.96 19.61
N GLY A 563 20.64 23.68 19.66
CA GLY A 563 21.88 23.17 20.27
C GLY A 563 22.74 22.28 19.38
N TYR A 564 22.28 21.91 18.17
CA TYR A 564 23.06 21.14 17.21
C TYR A 564 23.47 21.99 16.00
N SER A 565 24.76 21.97 15.65
CA SER A 565 25.25 22.65 14.43
C SER A 565 24.94 21.80 13.19
N PHE A 566 23.71 21.88 12.68
CA PHE A 566 23.27 21.16 11.50
C PHE A 566 23.66 21.93 10.20
N LYS A 567 24.93 21.82 9.83
CA LYS A 567 25.57 22.62 8.76
C LYS A 567 24.96 22.34 7.38
N ARG A 568 25.00 23.39 6.52
CA ARG A 568 24.50 23.32 5.13
C ARG A 568 25.03 22.13 4.30
N PRO A 569 26.35 21.76 4.34
CA PRO A 569 26.83 20.63 3.53
C PRO A 569 26.18 19.28 3.91
N ILE A 570 25.84 19.05 5.18
CA ILE A 570 25.20 17.80 5.61
C ILE A 570 23.74 17.78 5.16
N ARG A 571 23.06 18.91 5.27
CA ARG A 571 21.70 19.09 4.76
C ARG A 571 21.65 18.86 3.24
N ALA A 572 22.59 19.44 2.50
CA ALA A 572 22.72 19.24 1.06
C ALA A 572 23.00 17.76 0.71
N LEU A 573 23.85 17.08 1.49
CA LEU A 573 24.11 15.64 1.31
C LEU A 573 22.84 14.82 1.50
N MET A 574 22.04 15.09 2.54
CA MET A 574 20.78 14.38 2.80
C MET A 574 19.76 14.61 1.69
N VAL A 575 19.53 15.86 1.30
CA VAL A 575 18.63 16.21 0.20
C VAL A 575 19.12 15.61 -1.11
N GLY A 576 20.41 15.79 -1.44
CA GLY A 576 21.01 15.29 -2.67
C GLY A 576 20.92 13.76 -2.79
N THR A 577 21.19 13.04 -1.70
CA THR A 577 21.05 11.57 -1.67
C THR A 577 19.59 11.16 -1.90
N SER A 578 18.63 11.81 -1.25
CA SER A 578 17.20 11.50 -1.42
C SER A 578 16.71 11.80 -2.85
N VAL A 579 17.10 12.92 -3.42
CA VAL A 579 16.78 13.29 -4.81
C VAL A 579 17.43 12.33 -5.80
N PHE A 580 18.66 11.91 -5.55
CA PHE A 580 19.33 10.92 -6.40
C PHE A 580 18.62 9.57 -6.37
N ILE A 581 18.22 9.09 -5.19
CA ILE A 581 17.47 7.84 -5.06
C ILE A 581 16.09 7.98 -5.71
N PHE A 582 15.42 9.12 -5.54
CA PHE A 582 14.15 9.39 -6.23
C PHE A 582 14.29 9.16 -7.74
N PHE A 583 15.28 9.76 -8.37
CA PHE A 583 15.56 9.57 -9.80
C PHE A 583 15.90 8.10 -10.12
N LEU A 584 16.70 7.44 -9.27
CA LEU A 584 17.10 6.05 -9.47
C LEU A 584 15.93 5.06 -9.44
N ILE A 585 14.88 5.34 -8.64
CA ILE A 585 13.64 4.53 -8.64
C ILE A 585 13.02 4.52 -10.05
N PHE A 586 12.92 5.67 -10.71
CA PHE A 586 12.39 5.75 -12.07
C PHE A 586 13.27 5.01 -13.08
N VAL A 587 14.61 5.17 -13.00
CA VAL A 587 15.54 4.43 -13.87
C VAL A 587 15.38 2.92 -13.70
N THR A 588 15.28 2.44 -12.46
CA THR A 588 15.18 1.02 -12.16
C THR A 588 13.87 0.42 -12.70
N LEU A 589 12.74 1.11 -12.48
CA LEU A 589 11.44 0.62 -12.93
C LEU A 589 11.27 0.75 -14.46
N TYR A 590 11.86 1.77 -15.07
CA TYR A 590 11.94 1.85 -16.52
C TYR A 590 12.72 0.68 -17.12
N GLY A 591 13.79 0.23 -16.45
CA GLY A 591 14.59 -0.91 -16.88
C GLY A 591 13.95 -2.28 -16.64
N GLN A 592 13.10 -2.43 -15.62
CA GLN A 592 12.61 -3.74 -15.18
C GLN A 592 11.13 -4.02 -15.49
N TRP A 593 10.30 -2.96 -15.63
CA TRP A 593 8.85 -3.07 -15.75
C TRP A 593 8.27 -2.41 -17.00
N THR A 594 9.08 -1.70 -17.78
CA THR A 594 8.56 -0.91 -18.90
C THR A 594 9.12 -1.46 -20.21
N PRO A 595 8.29 -1.71 -21.24
CA PRO A 595 8.75 -2.10 -22.57
C PRO A 595 9.74 -1.10 -23.17
N VAL A 596 10.67 -1.59 -24.00
CA VAL A 596 11.77 -0.79 -24.53
C VAL A 596 11.27 0.42 -25.31
N GLY A 597 11.73 1.62 -24.93
CA GLY A 597 11.44 2.87 -25.60
C GLY A 597 10.03 3.43 -25.35
N GLN A 598 9.26 2.87 -24.45
CA GLN A 598 7.94 3.38 -24.08
C GLN A 598 8.04 4.79 -23.49
N ARG A 599 7.03 5.63 -23.76
CA ARG A 599 6.99 7.03 -23.33
C ARG A 599 6.37 7.28 -21.96
N TRP A 600 6.22 6.23 -21.17
CA TRP A 600 5.61 6.19 -19.84
C TRP A 600 6.35 5.14 -18.99
N ILE A 601 6.63 5.44 -17.73
CA ILE A 601 7.31 4.50 -16.82
C ILE A 601 6.26 3.79 -15.97
N GLU A 602 6.21 2.47 -16.08
CA GLU A 602 5.26 1.62 -15.36
C GLU A 602 5.82 1.12 -14.03
N GLY A 603 4.94 0.60 -13.17
CA GLY A 603 5.30 -0.07 -11.91
C GLY A 603 5.70 0.85 -10.76
N ILE A 604 5.67 2.18 -10.92
CA ILE A 604 5.99 3.12 -9.85
C ILE A 604 4.83 3.18 -8.86
N GLN A 605 5.17 3.11 -7.57
CA GLN A 605 4.20 3.19 -6.48
C GLN A 605 4.67 4.16 -5.40
N GLY A 606 3.74 4.90 -4.80
CA GLY A 606 4.02 5.92 -3.80
C GLY A 606 4.81 5.41 -2.59
N ARG A 607 4.62 4.14 -2.18
CA ARG A 607 5.34 3.51 -1.07
C ARG A 607 6.87 3.49 -1.24
N TYR A 608 7.39 3.51 -2.47
CA TYR A 608 8.82 3.51 -2.71
C TYR A 608 9.51 4.82 -2.33
N PHE A 609 8.76 5.90 -2.16
CA PHE A 609 9.31 7.21 -1.77
C PHE A 609 9.33 7.44 -0.26
N ILE A 610 8.63 6.61 0.54
CA ILE A 610 8.55 6.80 2.00
C ILE A 610 9.94 6.75 2.67
N PRO A 611 10.88 5.84 2.34
CA PRO A 611 12.20 5.83 2.95
C PRO A 611 13.03 7.11 2.71
N LEU A 612 12.70 7.85 1.64
CA LEU A 612 13.38 9.11 1.32
C LEU A 612 12.95 10.26 2.24
N LEU A 613 11.75 10.16 2.84
CA LEU A 613 11.15 11.29 3.58
C LEU A 613 12.01 11.74 4.76
N TYR A 614 12.54 10.79 5.57
CA TYR A 614 13.28 11.19 6.78
C TYR A 614 14.54 12.03 6.45
N PRO A 615 15.50 11.57 5.64
CA PRO A 615 16.67 12.39 5.31
C PRO A 615 16.30 13.63 4.49
N LEU A 616 15.32 13.55 3.58
CA LEU A 616 14.87 14.70 2.80
C LEU A 616 14.30 15.80 3.69
N LEU A 617 13.33 15.46 4.54
CA LEU A 617 12.64 16.41 5.41
C LEU A 617 13.58 17.00 6.46
N LEU A 618 14.50 16.20 7.01
CA LEU A 618 15.57 16.72 7.87
C LEU A 618 16.48 17.71 7.14
N GLY A 619 16.83 17.40 5.90
CA GLY A 619 17.71 18.25 5.09
C GLY A 619 17.10 19.63 4.79
N ILE A 620 15.77 19.71 4.64
CA ILE A 620 15.06 20.99 4.43
C ILE A 620 14.65 21.68 5.73
N LYS A 621 14.63 20.97 6.88
CA LYS A 621 14.20 21.53 8.18
C LYS A 621 14.99 22.80 8.52
N PRO A 622 14.32 23.97 8.72
CA PRO A 622 15.01 25.22 9.01
C PRO A 622 15.71 25.17 10.37
N GLN A 623 16.91 25.72 10.45
CA GLN A 623 17.63 25.91 11.70
C GLN A 623 17.15 27.24 12.31
N ARG A 624 16.22 27.19 13.25
CA ARG A 624 15.69 28.39 13.92
C ARG A 624 16.40 28.62 15.25
N GLN A 625 16.61 29.89 15.61
CA GLN A 625 16.90 30.31 16.97
C GLN A 625 15.60 30.27 17.78
N ALA A 626 15.69 29.92 19.06
CA ALA A 626 14.55 29.70 19.96
C ALA A 626 13.40 30.70 19.75
N ALA A 627 12.21 30.19 19.44
CA ALA A 627 11.01 31.02 19.37
C ALA A 627 10.60 31.43 20.80
N ARG A 628 10.44 32.72 21.01
CA ARG A 628 10.26 33.33 22.32
C ARG A 628 8.92 33.07 23.00
N ASN A 629 7.87 32.60 22.33
CA ASN A 629 6.57 32.28 22.94
C ASN A 629 5.72 31.35 22.05
N GLY A 630 5.26 30.24 22.60
CA GLY A 630 4.23 29.38 22.03
C GLY A 630 4.76 28.31 21.07
N GLY A 631 5.45 27.29 21.59
CA GLY A 631 6.03 26.21 20.79
C GLY A 631 4.97 25.28 20.19
N TYR A 632 5.30 24.67 19.08
CA TYR A 632 4.63 23.50 18.50
C TYR A 632 4.47 22.40 19.55
N VAL A 633 3.25 21.85 19.66
CA VAL A 633 2.93 20.79 20.61
C VAL A 633 2.73 19.49 19.85
N PRO A 634 3.73 18.59 19.83
CA PRO A 634 3.69 17.34 19.03
C PRO A 634 2.50 16.43 19.38
N TRP A 635 2.00 16.51 20.61
CA TRP A 635 0.87 15.69 21.07
C TRP A 635 -0.40 15.81 20.23
N ASN A 636 -0.71 17.01 19.75
CA ASN A 636 -1.88 17.22 18.90
C ASN A 636 -1.71 16.48 17.56
N SER A 637 -0.49 16.42 17.06
CA SER A 637 -0.14 15.68 15.85
C SER A 637 -0.32 14.18 16.02
N TYR A 638 0.12 13.61 17.12
CA TYR A 638 -0.07 12.17 17.40
C TYR A 638 -1.54 11.78 17.55
N GLY A 639 -2.35 12.65 18.18
CA GLY A 639 -3.80 12.45 18.23
C GLY A 639 -4.44 12.45 16.83
N ALA A 640 -4.06 13.41 15.99
CA ALA A 640 -4.56 13.49 14.62
C ALA A 640 -4.11 12.30 13.76
N ILE A 641 -2.84 11.88 13.88
CA ILE A 641 -2.30 10.68 13.21
C ILE A 641 -3.11 9.44 13.62
N CYS A 642 -3.29 9.22 14.92
CA CYS A 642 -4.08 8.08 15.42
C CYS A 642 -5.49 8.05 14.82
N MET A 643 -6.12 9.22 14.65
CA MET A 643 -7.46 9.34 14.08
C MET A 643 -7.46 9.02 12.58
N ILE A 644 -6.46 9.51 11.83
CA ILE A 644 -6.30 9.21 10.40
C ILE A 644 -6.13 7.69 10.23
N ASP A 645 -5.20 7.08 10.96
CA ASP A 645 -4.91 5.65 10.86
C ASP A 645 -6.12 4.78 11.21
N LEU A 646 -6.80 5.08 12.32
CA LEU A 646 -8.02 4.36 12.70
C LEU A 646 -9.10 4.49 11.62
N THR A 647 -9.26 5.66 11.01
CA THR A 647 -10.23 5.87 9.94
C THR A 647 -9.88 5.05 8.70
N VAL A 648 -8.61 5.07 8.29
CA VAL A 648 -8.12 4.29 7.15
C VAL A 648 -8.31 2.78 7.38
N PHE A 649 -7.84 2.26 8.51
CA PHE A 649 -7.96 0.83 8.80
C PHE A 649 -9.39 0.38 9.08
N CYS A 650 -10.27 1.25 9.57
CA CYS A 650 -11.70 0.97 9.63
C CYS A 650 -12.33 0.87 8.23
N ALA A 651 -11.94 1.75 7.30
CA ALA A 651 -12.40 1.64 5.92
C ALA A 651 -11.94 0.32 5.27
N MET A 652 -10.69 -0.08 5.51
CA MET A 652 -10.17 -1.37 5.07
C MET A 652 -10.92 -2.55 5.70
N LEU A 653 -11.20 -2.50 7.00
CA LEU A 653 -11.97 -3.54 7.68
C LEU A 653 -13.39 -3.66 7.11
N ILE A 654 -14.06 -2.54 6.86
CA ILE A 654 -15.38 -2.52 6.21
C ILE A 654 -15.30 -3.17 4.82
N HIS A 655 -14.22 -2.88 4.06
CA HIS A 655 -14.00 -3.53 2.78
C HIS A 655 -13.77 -5.03 2.92
N ALA A 656 -12.92 -5.45 3.86
CA ALA A 656 -12.63 -6.85 4.14
C ALA A 656 -13.85 -7.65 4.63
N LEU A 657 -14.78 -6.99 5.32
CA LEU A 657 -16.06 -7.56 5.76
C LEU A 657 -17.13 -7.55 4.65
N GLY A 658 -16.86 -6.96 3.51
CA GLY A 658 -17.85 -6.56 2.51
C GLY A 658 -18.76 -7.62 1.93
N ASN A 659 -18.47 -8.88 2.13
CA ASN A 659 -19.33 -10.00 1.74
C ASN A 659 -20.00 -10.66 2.95
N PHE A 660 -19.91 -10.05 4.14
CA PHE A 660 -20.43 -10.59 5.39
C PHE A 660 -21.84 -10.07 5.73
N ILE A 661 -22.28 -9.00 5.04
CA ILE A 661 -23.53 -8.31 5.37
C ILE A 661 -24.45 -8.38 4.10
#